data_45bfaeaf0d35277e6559f9cf45438880
#
_entry.id   45bfaeaf0d35277e6559f9cf45438880
#
_cell.length_a   1.000
_cell.length_b   1.000
_cell.length_c   1.000
_cell.angle_alpha   90.00
_cell.angle_beta   90.00
_cell.angle_gamma   90.00
#
_symmetry.space_group_name_H-M   'P 1'
#
loop_
_entity.id
_entity.type
_entity.pdbx_description
1 polymer ?
#
loop_
_entity_poly.entity_id
_entity_poly.type
_entity_poly.pdbx_seq_one_letter_code
_entity_poly.pdbx_strand_id
1 'polypeptide(L)'
;MLLTDCLADLMGGAERQIYELAKALDKDKFNITIASLECVGQAPRHLIEGIGCRFVDFKVKRIYGLSGFTQGIRFWRFLRREKIHILQTYHFSSDIWGTFLAHLAGVRSIISNRRDMGFWRTKRHVAAYKWVNRWVHKIIAVSESIKHLVTSEEGVPGEKIEVIYNGINLHDTWHMTHDICSREKLGIKKDDVVIMHVANLTPVKGHAHLLQAMARLLPECPKAKLILVGEGPLRGELTELVEQLNLTDNVVFLGKREDARQLLNMADICVLPSLSEGMSNSILEYMAAGKPVVAARVGGNPELVDDGRTGILVDKENSEQLARAIESLMNSPHKRVEMGKNGYEKVKEKFSMSTMVSAYTDLFMNMTRKKKRRVLHLVSSNGLYGAERVILNLAQGEGTLSYVGALYNSHNPHLEMIDEAKKMGLRTVVFNSRGRVDLKTIFDIKKFLKDNRIDILHTHNYKSDIVGFWAVLLSKCKWVATNHVWHGLDRKLRVYEKIDAFVLRFAARVVAVSIEIKEDLVAQNIPARKVQVIDNGIDIARFSRPRSVEELKEGLGIHKDDAVVTIVGRLSPEKGHETFLKAAKDVLARKKNVKFLIVGDGPIGAELRVMADKLSLNGHVAFTGVRKDMDGIYALSDLMVNASSIEGLPMTILEAMAAKVALIVTPVGAVPKVIQHGVNGVIFPAGDDLGLSKEICSLIDDPSRRESLTERAYQDVCDRFSSATMVRQYKQIYESIT
;
A
#
# COMPACT_ATOMS: atom_id res chain seq x y z
N MET A 1 -9.73 -9.73 11.92
CA MET A 1 -10.46 -10.37 13.02
C MET A 1 -9.91 -9.85 14.34
N LEU A 2 -10.78 -9.39 15.23
CA LEU A 2 -10.45 -8.91 16.57
C LEU A 2 -10.91 -9.98 17.57
N LEU A 3 -9.99 -10.56 18.35
CA LEU A 3 -10.25 -11.65 19.28
C LEU A 3 -10.01 -11.19 20.73
N THR A 4 -11.01 -11.35 21.60
CA THR A 4 -10.95 -11.03 23.02
C THR A 4 -11.26 -12.26 23.89
N ASP A 5 -10.88 -12.23 25.17
CA ASP A 5 -11.16 -13.33 26.10
C ASP A 5 -12.64 -13.40 26.43
N CYS A 6 -13.24 -12.27 26.80
CA CYS A 6 -14.66 -12.20 27.21
C CYS A 6 -15.36 -10.99 26.61
N LEU A 7 -16.64 -11.14 26.32
CA LEU A 7 -17.59 -10.08 26.00
C LEU A 7 -18.85 -10.28 26.87
N ALA A 8 -18.85 -9.65 28.04
CA ALA A 8 -20.00 -9.69 28.93
C ALA A 8 -20.93 -8.48 28.69
N ASP A 9 -20.36 -7.29 28.70
CA ASP A 9 -20.97 -6.04 28.28
C ASP A 9 -19.91 -5.16 27.59
N LEU A 10 -20.33 -4.10 26.92
CA LEU A 10 -19.40 -3.15 26.29
C LEU A 10 -18.96 -2.03 27.26
N MET A 11 -19.12 -2.24 28.55
CA MET A 11 -18.77 -1.27 29.60
C MET A 11 -17.32 -1.38 30.04
N GLY A 12 -16.63 -2.52 29.75
CA GLY A 12 -15.20 -2.68 29.98
C GLY A 12 -14.38 -1.78 29.06
N GLY A 13 -13.25 -1.27 29.56
CA GLY A 13 -12.42 -0.32 28.81
C GLY A 13 -11.83 -0.90 27.52
N ALA A 14 -11.47 -2.19 27.51
CA ALA A 14 -10.90 -2.86 26.34
C ALA A 14 -12.00 -3.21 25.31
N GLU A 15 -13.10 -3.79 25.78
CA GLU A 15 -14.24 -4.22 24.97
C GLU A 15 -14.88 -3.03 24.25
N ARG A 16 -15.01 -1.91 24.94
CA ARG A 16 -15.50 -0.66 24.38
C ARG A 16 -14.57 -0.14 23.28
N GLN A 17 -13.27 -0.15 23.49
CA GLN A 17 -12.31 0.27 22.45
C GLN A 17 -12.32 -0.66 21.24
N ILE A 18 -12.54 -1.98 21.41
CA ILE A 18 -12.73 -2.91 20.30
C ILE A 18 -13.96 -2.55 19.49
N TYR A 19 -15.09 -2.29 20.17
CA TYR A 19 -16.34 -1.90 19.54
C TYR A 19 -16.22 -0.58 18.78
N GLU A 20 -15.69 0.46 19.43
CA GLU A 20 -15.52 1.79 18.82
C GLU A 20 -14.55 1.75 17.62
N LEU A 21 -13.45 1.01 17.74
CA LEU A 21 -12.53 0.79 16.60
C LEU A 21 -13.25 0.08 15.45
N ALA A 22 -13.97 -1.00 15.75
CA ALA A 22 -14.69 -1.75 14.73
C ALA A 22 -15.81 -0.92 14.08
N LYS A 23 -16.49 -0.06 14.84
CA LYS A 23 -17.53 0.86 14.35
C LYS A 23 -16.95 1.91 13.39
N ALA A 24 -15.79 2.47 13.73
CA ALA A 24 -15.19 3.60 13.03
C ALA A 24 -14.30 3.20 11.82
N LEU A 25 -13.85 1.94 11.73
CA LEU A 25 -13.09 1.46 10.59
C LEU A 25 -13.94 1.40 9.31
N ASP A 26 -13.36 1.82 8.20
CA ASP A 26 -13.96 1.83 6.86
C ASP A 26 -14.33 0.41 6.39
N LYS A 27 -15.63 0.15 6.20
CA LYS A 27 -16.18 -1.17 5.83
C LYS A 27 -15.92 -1.53 4.38
N ASP A 28 -15.63 -0.57 3.52
CA ASP A 28 -15.27 -0.83 2.13
C ASP A 28 -13.84 -1.38 2.03
N LYS A 29 -12.97 -1.00 2.99
CA LYS A 29 -11.59 -1.48 3.06
C LYS A 29 -11.41 -2.71 3.94
N PHE A 30 -12.23 -2.87 4.98
CA PHE A 30 -12.05 -3.89 6.00
C PHE A 30 -13.32 -4.71 6.24
N ASN A 31 -13.25 -6.02 6.01
CA ASN A 31 -14.25 -6.97 6.46
C ASN A 31 -13.93 -7.39 7.90
N ILE A 32 -14.71 -6.90 8.88
CA ILE A 32 -14.38 -7.01 10.29
C ILE A 32 -15.20 -8.14 10.94
N THR A 33 -14.48 -9.03 11.62
CA THR A 33 -15.09 -10.04 12.50
C THR A 33 -14.61 -9.78 13.92
N ILE A 34 -15.52 -9.63 14.85
CA ILE A 34 -15.24 -9.63 16.29
C ILE A 34 -15.52 -11.02 16.82
N ALA A 35 -14.60 -11.56 17.60
CA ALA A 35 -14.75 -12.87 18.21
C ALA A 35 -14.39 -12.85 19.68
N SER A 36 -15.06 -13.70 20.48
CA SER A 36 -14.75 -13.92 21.88
C SER A 36 -14.46 -15.39 22.16
N LEU A 37 -13.63 -15.63 23.19
CA LEU A 37 -13.51 -16.96 23.75
C LEU A 37 -14.76 -17.32 24.56
N GLU A 38 -15.34 -16.33 25.25
CA GLU A 38 -16.58 -16.47 25.99
C GLU A 38 -17.45 -15.21 25.83
N CYS A 39 -18.74 -15.37 25.59
CA CYS A 39 -19.71 -14.29 25.53
C CYS A 39 -20.80 -14.53 26.57
N VAL A 40 -21.05 -13.53 27.42
CA VAL A 40 -22.09 -13.58 28.43
C VAL A 40 -23.25 -12.68 27.98
N GLY A 41 -24.45 -13.25 27.88
CA GLY A 41 -25.64 -12.55 27.39
C GLY A 41 -25.75 -12.44 25.87
N GLN A 42 -26.84 -11.79 25.41
CA GLN A 42 -27.08 -11.58 23.96
C GLN A 42 -26.84 -10.14 23.51
N ALA A 43 -26.81 -9.18 24.43
CA ALA A 43 -26.63 -7.77 24.11
C ALA A 43 -25.37 -7.44 23.28
N PRO A 44 -24.18 -8.00 23.59
CA PRO A 44 -22.98 -7.73 22.80
C PRO A 44 -23.10 -8.15 21.34
N ARG A 45 -23.79 -9.27 21.07
CA ARG A 45 -24.01 -9.76 19.69
C ARG A 45 -24.84 -8.76 18.88
N HIS A 46 -25.99 -8.33 19.38
CA HIS A 46 -26.87 -7.40 18.66
C HIS A 46 -26.18 -6.07 18.37
N LEU A 47 -25.40 -5.55 19.32
CA LEU A 47 -24.66 -4.32 19.15
C LEU A 47 -23.57 -4.43 18.05
N ILE A 48 -22.84 -5.55 18.03
CA ILE A 48 -21.78 -5.79 17.04
C ILE A 48 -22.36 -6.00 15.63
N GLU A 49 -23.43 -6.78 15.52
CA GLU A 49 -24.11 -7.01 14.24
C GLU A 49 -24.77 -5.71 13.74
N GLY A 50 -25.29 -4.87 14.63
CA GLY A 50 -25.88 -3.56 14.32
C GLY A 50 -24.91 -2.55 13.68
N ILE A 51 -23.60 -2.68 13.91
CA ILE A 51 -22.56 -1.86 13.25
C ILE A 51 -22.00 -2.50 11.97
N GLY A 52 -22.66 -3.53 11.43
CA GLY A 52 -22.22 -4.22 10.20
C GLY A 52 -21.02 -5.13 10.38
N CYS A 53 -20.70 -5.57 11.61
CA CYS A 53 -19.61 -6.48 11.89
C CYS A 53 -20.14 -7.88 12.18
N ARG A 54 -19.39 -8.91 11.77
CA ARG A 54 -19.72 -10.29 12.11
C ARG A 54 -19.26 -10.60 13.53
N PHE A 55 -20.13 -11.28 14.32
CA PHE A 55 -19.78 -11.78 15.64
C PHE A 55 -19.65 -13.30 15.68
N VAL A 56 -18.63 -13.81 16.39
CA VAL A 56 -18.39 -15.25 16.58
C VAL A 56 -17.97 -15.54 18.03
N ASP A 57 -18.73 -16.40 18.72
CA ASP A 57 -18.39 -16.90 20.05
C ASP A 57 -17.88 -18.34 19.95
N PHE A 58 -16.67 -18.57 20.48
CA PHE A 58 -16.01 -19.89 20.45
C PHE A 58 -16.31 -20.75 21.68
N LYS A 59 -16.87 -20.18 22.76
CA LYS A 59 -17.26 -20.86 24.01
C LYS A 59 -16.11 -21.67 24.64
N VAL A 60 -14.94 -21.05 24.77
CA VAL A 60 -13.73 -21.65 25.35
C VAL A 60 -13.72 -21.41 26.86
N LYS A 61 -14.18 -22.38 27.67
CA LYS A 61 -14.17 -22.25 29.13
C LYS A 61 -12.74 -22.22 29.72
N ARG A 62 -11.83 -23.04 29.20
CA ARG A 62 -10.40 -23.07 29.60
C ARG A 62 -9.54 -23.37 28.38
N ILE A 63 -8.53 -22.57 28.14
CA ILE A 63 -7.64 -22.71 26.95
C ILE A 63 -6.78 -23.98 27.02
N TYR A 64 -6.49 -24.51 28.23
CA TYR A 64 -5.67 -25.70 28.45
C TYR A 64 -6.48 -27.00 28.63
N GLY A 65 -7.80 -26.95 28.45
CA GLY A 65 -8.71 -28.11 28.64
C GLY A 65 -9.24 -28.66 27.31
N LEU A 66 -10.11 -29.69 27.41
CA LEU A 66 -10.79 -30.28 26.26
C LEU A 66 -11.58 -29.25 25.44
N SER A 67 -12.20 -28.27 26.11
CA SER A 67 -12.89 -27.17 25.41
C SER A 67 -11.93 -26.32 24.58
N GLY A 68 -10.74 -26.03 25.10
CA GLY A 68 -9.70 -25.33 24.37
C GLY A 68 -9.23 -26.07 23.13
N PHE A 69 -9.10 -27.40 23.20
CA PHE A 69 -8.70 -28.23 22.07
C PHE A 69 -9.81 -28.34 21.00
N THR A 70 -11.03 -28.70 21.39
CA THR A 70 -12.13 -28.88 20.43
C THR A 70 -12.51 -27.58 19.73
N GLN A 71 -12.62 -26.49 20.49
CA GLN A 71 -12.87 -25.16 19.92
C GLN A 71 -11.64 -24.62 19.15
N GLY A 72 -10.43 -25.08 19.49
CA GLY A 72 -9.21 -24.78 18.74
C GLY A 72 -9.26 -25.32 17.31
N ILE A 73 -9.75 -26.52 17.09
CA ILE A 73 -9.97 -27.08 15.76
C ILE A 73 -11.02 -26.27 14.99
N ARG A 74 -12.11 -25.88 15.66
CA ARG A 74 -13.15 -25.02 15.07
C ARG A 74 -12.60 -23.65 14.68
N PHE A 75 -11.82 -23.00 15.55
CA PHE A 75 -11.17 -21.72 15.32
C PHE A 75 -10.17 -21.81 14.16
N TRP A 76 -9.31 -22.83 14.14
CA TRP A 76 -8.36 -23.07 13.07
C TRP A 76 -9.04 -23.26 11.70
N ARG A 77 -10.12 -24.07 11.65
CA ARG A 77 -10.93 -24.22 10.43
C ARG A 77 -11.58 -22.93 10.00
N PHE A 78 -12.10 -22.15 10.95
CA PHE A 78 -12.70 -20.85 10.70
C PHE A 78 -11.69 -19.86 10.08
N LEU A 79 -10.50 -19.72 10.65
CA LEU A 79 -9.46 -18.85 10.14
C LEU A 79 -9.08 -19.16 8.69
N ARG A 80 -9.00 -20.46 8.34
CA ARG A 80 -8.66 -20.90 6.98
C ARG A 80 -9.82 -20.71 6.00
N ARG A 81 -11.03 -21.07 6.40
CA ARG A 81 -12.23 -20.94 5.55
C ARG A 81 -12.54 -19.49 5.21
N GLU A 82 -12.50 -18.63 6.20
CA GLU A 82 -12.79 -17.20 6.05
C GLU A 82 -11.57 -16.40 5.55
N LYS A 83 -10.44 -17.05 5.30
CA LYS A 83 -9.20 -16.44 4.80
C LYS A 83 -8.80 -15.20 5.61
N ILE A 84 -8.79 -15.31 6.94
CA ILE A 84 -8.44 -14.19 7.82
C ILE A 84 -7.03 -13.70 7.51
N HIS A 85 -6.90 -12.42 7.12
CA HIS A 85 -5.61 -11.81 6.79
C HIS A 85 -4.86 -11.33 8.04
N ILE A 86 -5.60 -10.74 8.98
CA ILE A 86 -5.08 -10.19 10.24
C ILE A 86 -5.86 -10.79 11.40
N LEU A 87 -5.17 -11.38 12.37
CA LEU A 87 -5.70 -11.66 13.70
C LEU A 87 -5.11 -10.66 14.69
N GLN A 88 -5.97 -9.94 15.39
CA GLN A 88 -5.59 -9.06 16.50
C GLN A 88 -6.20 -9.58 17.80
N THR A 89 -5.36 -9.80 18.82
CA THR A 89 -5.71 -10.36 20.12
C THR A 89 -5.59 -9.29 21.21
N TYR A 90 -6.40 -9.39 22.27
CA TYR A 90 -6.55 -8.29 23.25
C TYR A 90 -6.27 -8.66 24.71
N HIS A 91 -6.27 -9.92 25.09
CA HIS A 91 -6.05 -10.37 26.48
C HIS A 91 -5.18 -11.62 26.51
N PHE A 92 -4.75 -12.04 27.69
CA PHE A 92 -3.79 -13.13 27.86
C PHE A 92 -4.22 -14.44 27.18
N SER A 93 -5.46 -14.90 27.43
CA SER A 93 -5.91 -16.18 26.88
C SER A 93 -6.03 -16.12 25.35
N SER A 94 -6.60 -15.04 24.79
CA SER A 94 -6.68 -14.81 23.36
C SER A 94 -5.29 -14.62 22.72
N ASP A 95 -4.35 -13.98 23.42
CA ASP A 95 -2.97 -13.85 22.99
C ASP A 95 -2.29 -15.22 22.84
N ILE A 96 -2.35 -16.05 23.87
CA ILE A 96 -1.64 -17.35 23.86
C ILE A 96 -2.32 -18.33 22.91
N TRP A 97 -3.62 -18.58 23.11
CA TRP A 97 -4.38 -19.56 22.36
C TRP A 97 -4.63 -19.11 20.91
N GLY A 98 -5.06 -17.86 20.72
CA GLY A 98 -5.38 -17.32 19.41
C GLY A 98 -4.15 -17.18 18.51
N THR A 99 -3.04 -16.67 19.02
CA THR A 99 -1.79 -16.52 18.26
C THR A 99 -1.23 -17.85 17.81
N PHE A 100 -1.18 -18.85 18.73
CA PHE A 100 -0.67 -20.18 18.39
C PHE A 100 -1.49 -20.83 17.26
N LEU A 101 -2.81 -20.84 17.37
CA LEU A 101 -3.69 -21.43 16.36
C LEU A 101 -3.70 -20.64 15.05
N ALA A 102 -3.57 -19.31 15.11
CA ALA A 102 -3.45 -18.48 13.91
C ALA A 102 -2.14 -18.75 13.15
N HIS A 103 -1.04 -18.95 13.89
CA HIS A 103 0.21 -19.38 13.27
C HIS A 103 0.06 -20.72 12.55
N LEU A 104 -0.54 -21.72 13.19
CA LEU A 104 -0.83 -23.04 12.57
C LEU A 104 -1.81 -22.94 11.40
N ALA A 105 -2.73 -22.00 11.42
CA ALA A 105 -3.66 -21.74 10.31
C ALA A 105 -3.01 -21.02 9.12
N GLY A 106 -1.81 -20.47 9.29
CA GLY A 106 -1.11 -19.68 8.27
C GLY A 106 -1.67 -18.28 8.12
N VAL A 107 -2.23 -17.69 9.20
CA VAL A 107 -2.68 -16.29 9.21
C VAL A 107 -1.49 -15.37 8.94
N ARG A 108 -1.65 -14.50 7.94
CA ARG A 108 -0.57 -13.69 7.39
C ARG A 108 0.03 -12.71 8.39
N SER A 109 -0.82 -12.10 9.20
CA SER A 109 -0.41 -11.07 10.16
C SER A 109 -1.09 -11.30 11.50
N ILE A 110 -0.30 -11.39 12.56
CA ILE A 110 -0.77 -11.58 13.93
C ILE A 110 -0.31 -10.38 14.74
N ILE A 111 -1.27 -9.70 15.36
CA ILE A 111 -1.09 -8.51 16.21
C ILE A 111 -1.55 -8.87 17.61
N SER A 112 -0.76 -8.52 18.62
CA SER A 112 -1.13 -8.68 20.02
C SER A 112 -1.20 -7.31 20.69
N ASN A 113 -2.23 -7.08 21.53
CA ASN A 113 -2.37 -5.83 22.25
C ASN A 113 -1.93 -5.99 23.71
N ARG A 114 -1.21 -5.00 24.22
CA ARG A 114 -0.86 -4.83 25.63
C ARG A 114 -1.57 -3.59 26.14
N ARG A 115 -2.48 -3.79 27.12
CA ARG A 115 -3.41 -2.75 27.56
C ARG A 115 -3.29 -2.41 29.03
N ASP A 116 -2.61 -3.22 29.82
CA ASP A 116 -2.41 -3.03 31.27
C ASP A 116 -0.93 -3.18 31.65
N MET A 117 -0.60 -2.68 32.84
CA MET A 117 0.75 -2.75 33.39
C MET A 117 1.09 -4.14 33.97
N GLY A 118 0.26 -5.15 33.77
CA GLY A 118 0.54 -6.53 34.11
C GLY A 118 0.66 -6.81 35.62
N PHE A 119 0.00 -6.04 36.49
CA PHE A 119 0.07 -6.22 37.95
C PHE A 119 -0.36 -7.63 38.40
N TRP A 120 -1.15 -8.34 37.59
CA TRP A 120 -1.61 -9.72 37.80
C TRP A 120 -0.65 -10.78 37.27
N ARG A 121 0.39 -10.40 36.52
CA ARG A 121 1.30 -11.33 35.83
C ARG A 121 2.25 -12.00 36.79
N THR A 122 2.42 -13.29 36.61
CA THR A 122 3.47 -14.09 37.25
C THR A 122 4.61 -14.36 36.28
N LYS A 123 5.74 -14.88 36.76
CA LYS A 123 6.86 -15.31 35.91
C LYS A 123 6.42 -16.30 34.80
N ARG A 124 5.41 -17.14 35.07
CA ARG A 124 4.88 -18.10 34.11
C ARG A 124 4.12 -17.38 32.96
N HIS A 125 3.37 -16.33 33.26
CA HIS A 125 2.68 -15.52 32.26
C HIS A 125 3.69 -14.80 31.36
N VAL A 126 4.75 -14.23 31.91
CA VAL A 126 5.83 -13.59 31.14
C VAL A 126 6.55 -14.61 30.24
N ALA A 127 6.83 -15.82 30.75
CA ALA A 127 7.42 -16.88 29.93
C ALA A 127 6.50 -17.31 28.75
N ALA A 128 5.19 -17.40 28.99
CA ALA A 128 4.20 -17.69 27.95
C ALA A 128 4.18 -16.58 26.88
N TYR A 129 4.22 -15.30 27.27
CA TYR A 129 4.34 -14.20 26.34
C TYR A 129 5.65 -14.25 25.53
N LYS A 130 6.79 -14.51 26.16
CA LYS A 130 8.08 -14.69 25.45
C LYS A 130 8.01 -15.79 24.41
N TRP A 131 7.29 -16.87 24.71
CA TRP A 131 7.12 -17.99 23.80
C TRP A 131 6.23 -17.62 22.60
N VAL A 132 5.06 -16.99 22.83
CA VAL A 132 4.09 -16.67 21.79
C VAL A 132 4.52 -15.49 20.92
N ASN A 133 5.27 -14.54 21.47
CA ASN A 133 5.79 -13.37 20.77
C ASN A 133 6.67 -13.70 19.56
N ARG A 134 7.15 -14.97 19.44
CA ARG A 134 7.89 -15.44 18.26
C ARG A 134 7.05 -15.38 16.99
N TRP A 135 5.73 -15.58 17.10
CA TRP A 135 4.78 -15.61 15.99
C TRP A 135 3.98 -14.32 15.84
N VAL A 136 4.03 -13.45 16.83
CA VAL A 136 3.41 -12.12 16.75
C VAL A 136 4.25 -11.24 15.81
N HIS A 137 3.61 -10.59 14.85
CA HIS A 137 4.28 -9.72 13.87
C HIS A 137 4.45 -8.29 14.39
N LYS A 138 3.44 -7.77 15.10
CA LYS A 138 3.46 -6.47 15.78
C LYS A 138 2.76 -6.58 17.13
N ILE A 139 3.26 -5.82 18.11
CA ILE A 139 2.60 -5.62 19.40
C ILE A 139 2.12 -4.17 19.44
N ILE A 140 0.87 -3.97 19.80
CA ILE A 140 0.31 -2.64 20.06
C ILE A 140 0.32 -2.42 21.57
N ALA A 141 0.98 -1.36 22.00
CA ALA A 141 0.95 -0.86 23.36
C ALA A 141 0.06 0.39 23.41
N VAL A 142 -0.79 0.53 24.41
CA VAL A 142 -1.66 1.71 24.53
C VAL A 142 -0.97 2.92 25.18
N SER A 143 0.31 2.77 25.59
CA SER A 143 1.14 3.85 26.13
C SER A 143 2.64 3.52 25.97
N GLU A 144 3.51 4.53 26.02
CA GLU A 144 4.96 4.32 26.02
C GLU A 144 5.40 3.56 27.30
N SER A 145 4.73 3.80 28.42
CA SER A 145 4.96 3.04 29.67
C SER A 145 4.78 1.54 29.48
N ILE A 146 3.73 1.12 28.78
CA ILE A 146 3.50 -0.30 28.44
C ILE A 146 4.56 -0.81 27.45
N LYS A 147 4.94 -0.01 26.46
CA LYS A 147 6.02 -0.38 25.53
C LYS A 147 7.32 -0.63 26.27
N HIS A 148 7.68 0.21 27.22
CA HIS A 148 8.85 -0.02 28.10
C HIS A 148 8.73 -1.30 28.89
N LEU A 149 7.57 -1.57 29.50
CA LEU A 149 7.31 -2.81 30.22
C LEU A 149 7.50 -4.05 29.35
N VAL A 150 6.90 -4.05 28.15
CA VAL A 150 6.99 -5.18 27.20
C VAL A 150 8.43 -5.38 26.71
N THR A 151 9.16 -4.30 26.48
CA THR A 151 10.57 -4.38 26.07
C THR A 151 11.43 -4.97 27.17
N SER A 152 11.27 -4.51 28.42
CA SER A 152 12.10 -4.93 29.57
C SER A 152 11.73 -6.34 30.06
N GLU A 153 10.45 -6.67 30.22
CA GLU A 153 10.02 -7.93 30.80
C GLU A 153 9.89 -9.06 29.77
N GLU A 154 9.29 -8.76 28.60
CA GLU A 154 9.06 -9.77 27.57
C GLU A 154 10.22 -9.89 26.57
N GLY A 155 11.21 -8.98 26.60
CA GLY A 155 12.39 -9.00 25.74
C GLY A 155 12.07 -8.73 24.27
N VAL A 156 11.00 -7.98 23.98
CA VAL A 156 10.57 -7.67 22.60
C VAL A 156 11.32 -6.44 22.09
N PRO A 157 11.93 -6.50 20.88
CA PRO A 157 12.57 -5.33 20.29
C PRO A 157 11.58 -4.18 20.09
N GLY A 158 11.99 -2.95 20.41
CA GLY A 158 11.13 -1.76 20.33
C GLY A 158 10.52 -1.50 18.95
N GLU A 159 11.23 -1.88 17.88
CA GLU A 159 10.74 -1.79 16.50
C GLU A 159 9.53 -2.69 16.19
N LYS A 160 9.33 -3.73 17.00
CA LYS A 160 8.19 -4.64 16.91
C LYS A 160 6.96 -4.11 17.67
N ILE A 161 7.16 -3.09 18.52
CA ILE A 161 6.11 -2.51 19.37
C ILE A 161 5.72 -1.15 18.77
N GLU A 162 4.44 -0.97 18.55
CA GLU A 162 3.85 0.29 18.07
C GLU A 162 2.93 0.84 19.15
N VAL A 163 3.06 2.12 19.48
CA VAL A 163 2.19 2.77 20.45
C VAL A 163 1.01 3.38 19.70
N ILE A 164 -0.19 2.88 20.01
CA ILE A 164 -1.45 3.43 19.54
C ILE A 164 -2.32 3.72 20.73
N TYR A 165 -2.48 4.99 21.04
CA TYR A 165 -3.30 5.47 22.15
C TYR A 165 -4.77 5.16 21.96
N ASN A 166 -5.51 4.99 23.06
CA ASN A 166 -6.96 4.90 23.01
C ASN A 166 -7.55 6.21 22.46
N GLY A 167 -8.58 6.08 21.61
CA GLY A 167 -9.32 7.21 21.08
C GLY A 167 -10.65 7.42 21.81
N ILE A 168 -11.08 8.68 21.87
CA ILE A 168 -12.40 9.06 22.37
C ILE A 168 -13.18 9.85 21.32
N ASN A 169 -14.48 9.58 21.23
CA ASN A 169 -15.39 10.34 20.40
C ASN A 169 -15.82 11.62 21.13
N LEU A 170 -15.43 12.77 20.63
CA LEU A 170 -15.74 14.06 21.24
C LEU A 170 -17.22 14.47 21.08
N HIS A 171 -17.91 13.94 20.07
CA HIS A 171 -19.32 14.28 19.81
C HIS A 171 -20.29 13.62 20.78
N ASP A 172 -19.94 12.46 21.33
CA ASP A 172 -20.83 11.70 22.24
C ASP A 172 -20.91 12.31 23.64
N THR A 173 -20.09 13.30 23.97
CA THR A 173 -20.02 13.90 25.32
C THR A 173 -20.97 15.08 25.54
N TRP A 174 -21.57 15.66 24.49
CA TRP A 174 -22.25 16.96 24.56
C TRP A 174 -23.80 16.94 24.41
N HIS A 175 -24.40 15.85 23.98
CA HIS A 175 -25.85 15.80 23.81
C HIS A 175 -26.56 15.46 25.13
N MET A 176 -27.05 16.49 25.80
CA MET A 176 -27.92 16.39 26.99
C MET A 176 -29.28 15.85 26.57
N THR A 177 -29.64 14.65 27.03
CA THR A 177 -31.05 14.24 27.09
C THR A 177 -31.65 14.78 28.36
N HIS A 178 -32.93 15.21 28.31
CA HIS A 178 -33.61 16.01 29.34
C HIS A 178 -33.84 15.34 30.71
N ASP A 179 -33.32 14.13 30.98
CA ASP A 179 -33.62 13.35 32.19
C ASP A 179 -32.40 13.03 33.05
N ILE A 180 -31.39 13.92 33.04
CA ILE A 180 -30.16 13.73 33.79
C ILE A 180 -30.36 14.09 35.27
N CYS A 181 -29.79 13.26 36.15
CA CYS A 181 -29.67 13.51 37.57
C CYS A 181 -29.10 14.92 37.81
N SER A 182 -29.92 15.82 38.34
CA SER A 182 -29.47 17.19 38.63
C SER A 182 -28.72 17.23 39.96
N ARG A 183 -27.82 18.19 40.17
CA ARG A 183 -27.14 18.44 41.45
C ARG A 183 -28.18 18.53 42.60
N GLU A 184 -29.35 19.13 42.35
CA GLU A 184 -30.43 19.29 43.32
C GLU A 184 -30.99 17.95 43.78
N LYS A 185 -31.19 16.98 42.86
CA LYS A 185 -31.71 15.64 43.24
C LYS A 185 -30.74 14.87 44.12
N LEU A 186 -29.44 15.23 44.09
CA LEU A 186 -28.37 14.64 44.89
C LEU A 186 -28.09 15.43 46.18
N GLY A 187 -28.91 16.44 46.50
CA GLY A 187 -28.68 17.29 47.67
C GLY A 187 -27.45 18.20 47.57
N ILE A 188 -26.91 18.43 46.37
CA ILE A 188 -25.73 19.25 46.14
C ILE A 188 -26.17 20.70 45.92
N LYS A 189 -25.68 21.60 46.75
CA LYS A 189 -25.99 23.03 46.68
C LYS A 189 -25.25 23.71 45.54
N LYS A 190 -25.74 24.87 45.09
CA LYS A 190 -25.17 25.66 44.02
C LYS A 190 -23.70 26.02 44.24
N ASP A 191 -23.34 26.30 45.50
CA ASP A 191 -21.99 26.71 45.90
C ASP A 191 -21.04 25.53 46.24
N ASP A 192 -21.55 24.31 46.21
CA ASP A 192 -20.71 23.12 46.43
C ASP A 192 -19.80 22.86 45.24
N VAL A 193 -18.57 22.43 45.53
CA VAL A 193 -17.61 22.00 44.52
C VAL A 193 -17.68 20.49 44.39
N VAL A 194 -18.05 20.02 43.19
CA VAL A 194 -18.24 18.60 42.91
C VAL A 194 -16.95 17.96 42.41
N ILE A 195 -16.43 17.05 43.21
CA ILE A 195 -15.32 16.16 42.90
C ILE A 195 -15.92 14.85 42.38
N MET A 196 -15.49 14.38 41.22
CA MET A 196 -16.03 13.16 40.64
C MET A 196 -14.96 12.12 40.34
N HIS A 197 -15.25 10.87 40.70
CA HIS A 197 -14.43 9.71 40.38
C HIS A 197 -15.27 8.65 39.67
N VAL A 198 -14.94 8.33 38.41
CA VAL A 198 -15.65 7.34 37.59
C VAL A 198 -14.73 6.12 37.39
N ALA A 199 -15.00 5.06 38.16
CA ALA A 199 -14.21 3.83 38.10
C ALA A 199 -14.95 2.66 38.79
N ASN A 200 -14.63 1.42 38.37
CA ASN A 200 -15.06 0.23 39.08
C ASN A 200 -14.49 0.22 40.51
N LEU A 201 -15.31 -0.20 41.50
CA LEU A 201 -14.92 -0.23 42.93
C LEU A 201 -14.00 -1.44 43.20
N THR A 202 -12.73 -1.31 42.72
CA THR A 202 -11.66 -2.31 42.86
C THR A 202 -10.45 -1.71 43.54
N PRO A 203 -9.57 -2.52 44.19
CA PRO A 203 -8.41 -2.02 44.92
C PRO A 203 -7.49 -1.15 44.06
N VAL A 204 -7.29 -1.50 42.82
CA VAL A 204 -6.36 -0.83 41.88
C VAL A 204 -6.80 0.62 41.57
N LYS A 205 -8.05 1.00 41.83
CA LYS A 205 -8.56 2.34 41.52
C LYS A 205 -8.41 3.37 42.66
N GLY A 206 -7.88 2.96 43.81
CA GLY A 206 -7.42 3.86 44.85
C GLY A 206 -8.53 4.62 45.61
N HIS A 207 -9.77 4.11 45.63
CA HIS A 207 -10.91 4.76 46.30
C HIS A 207 -10.65 5.08 47.76
N ALA A 208 -9.99 4.18 48.53
CA ALA A 208 -9.69 4.40 49.94
C ALA A 208 -8.77 5.63 50.12
N HIS A 209 -7.76 5.82 49.25
CA HIS A 209 -6.89 6.99 49.33
C HIS A 209 -7.63 8.28 48.99
N LEU A 210 -8.63 8.23 48.09
CA LEU A 210 -9.50 9.39 47.80
C LEU A 210 -10.38 9.75 49.01
N LEU A 211 -10.96 8.76 49.69
CA LEU A 211 -11.76 9.01 50.92
C LEU A 211 -10.89 9.59 52.05
N GLN A 212 -9.67 9.08 52.20
CA GLN A 212 -8.70 9.66 53.17
C GLN A 212 -8.30 11.09 52.79
N ALA A 213 -8.16 11.40 51.51
CA ALA A 213 -7.90 12.74 51.04
C ALA A 213 -9.09 13.68 51.30
N MET A 214 -10.32 13.20 51.09
CA MET A 214 -11.53 13.94 51.41
C MET A 214 -11.65 14.27 52.90
N ALA A 215 -11.35 13.33 53.80
CA ALA A 215 -11.35 13.57 55.24
C ALA A 215 -10.35 14.65 55.65
N ARG A 216 -9.19 14.74 54.96
CA ARG A 216 -8.20 15.80 55.19
C ARG A 216 -8.61 17.16 54.58
N LEU A 217 -9.36 17.14 53.49
CA LEU A 217 -9.78 18.31 52.75
C LEU A 217 -10.93 19.06 53.41
N LEU A 218 -11.90 18.35 53.98
CA LEU A 218 -13.18 18.92 54.46
C LEU A 218 -13.03 20.00 55.54
N PRO A 219 -12.07 19.92 56.51
CA PRO A 219 -11.89 20.97 57.49
C PRO A 219 -11.63 22.35 56.88
N GLU A 220 -10.84 22.40 55.80
CA GLU A 220 -10.50 23.65 55.07
C GLU A 220 -11.49 23.96 53.94
N CYS A 221 -12.14 22.92 53.39
CA CYS A 221 -13.04 23.01 52.25
C CYS A 221 -14.38 22.32 52.50
N PRO A 222 -15.25 22.83 53.39
CA PRO A 222 -16.49 22.16 53.80
C PRO A 222 -17.54 22.05 52.68
N LYS A 223 -17.38 22.79 51.58
CA LYS A 223 -18.24 22.72 50.38
C LYS A 223 -17.87 21.63 49.41
N ALA A 224 -16.87 20.80 49.72
CA ALA A 224 -16.46 19.69 48.84
C ALA A 224 -17.48 18.54 48.89
N LYS A 225 -17.95 18.10 47.73
CA LYS A 225 -18.82 16.93 47.56
C LYS A 225 -18.16 15.93 46.61
N LEU A 226 -18.05 14.67 47.04
CA LEU A 226 -17.50 13.60 46.27
C LEU A 226 -18.59 12.72 45.66
N ILE A 227 -18.57 12.54 44.36
CA ILE A 227 -19.46 11.61 43.65
C ILE A 227 -18.61 10.43 43.14
N LEU A 228 -18.95 9.22 43.57
CA LEU A 228 -18.38 7.96 43.15
C LEU A 228 -19.33 7.28 42.17
N VAL A 229 -18.87 7.09 40.89
CA VAL A 229 -19.67 6.45 39.84
C VAL A 229 -19.00 5.12 39.49
N GLY A 230 -19.66 4.03 39.70
CA GLY A 230 -19.22 2.67 39.43
C GLY A 230 -19.69 1.67 40.46
N GLU A 231 -19.50 0.40 40.18
CA GLU A 231 -19.81 -0.73 41.06
C GLU A 231 -18.60 -1.65 41.16
N GLY A 232 -18.59 -2.48 42.22
CA GLY A 232 -17.52 -3.46 42.37
C GLY A 232 -17.47 -4.08 43.79
N PRO A 233 -16.54 -5.02 44.00
CA PRO A 233 -16.46 -5.82 45.23
C PRO A 233 -16.20 -4.97 46.49
N LEU A 234 -15.56 -3.80 46.33
CA LEU A 234 -15.24 -2.95 47.52
C LEU A 234 -16.41 -2.07 48.00
N ARG A 235 -17.61 -2.18 47.41
CA ARG A 235 -18.75 -1.30 47.78
C ARG A 235 -19.01 -1.26 49.27
N GLY A 236 -19.08 -2.42 49.94
CA GLY A 236 -19.33 -2.51 51.37
C GLY A 236 -18.22 -1.86 52.22
N GLU A 237 -16.95 -2.27 51.96
CA GLU A 237 -15.78 -1.75 52.65
C GLU A 237 -15.64 -0.22 52.53
N LEU A 238 -15.93 0.33 51.32
CA LEU A 238 -15.87 1.76 51.08
C LEU A 238 -17.00 2.51 51.78
N THR A 239 -18.20 1.91 51.92
CA THR A 239 -19.31 2.50 52.67
C THR A 239 -18.97 2.57 54.16
N GLU A 240 -18.41 1.50 54.75
CA GLU A 240 -17.93 1.50 56.12
C GLU A 240 -16.81 2.53 56.35
N LEU A 241 -15.89 2.67 55.39
CA LEU A 241 -14.82 3.67 55.49
C LEU A 241 -15.37 5.11 55.44
N VAL A 242 -16.42 5.40 54.67
CA VAL A 242 -17.11 6.69 54.64
C VAL A 242 -17.68 7.04 55.99
N GLU A 243 -18.32 6.08 56.69
CA GLU A 243 -18.84 6.25 58.05
C GLU A 243 -17.73 6.50 59.08
N GLN A 244 -16.66 5.67 59.04
CA GLN A 244 -15.52 5.81 59.93
C GLN A 244 -14.82 7.15 59.81
N LEU A 245 -14.77 7.70 58.61
CA LEU A 245 -14.13 8.99 58.33
C LEU A 245 -15.11 10.18 58.47
N ASN A 246 -16.35 9.97 58.90
CA ASN A 246 -17.41 10.99 59.04
C ASN A 246 -17.70 11.75 57.74
N LEU A 247 -17.74 11.04 56.59
CA LEU A 247 -17.93 11.61 55.26
C LEU A 247 -19.34 11.40 54.70
N THR A 248 -20.28 10.88 55.46
CA THR A 248 -21.62 10.46 55.01
C THR A 248 -22.39 11.58 54.27
N ASP A 249 -22.29 12.82 54.74
CA ASP A 249 -22.93 13.98 54.13
C ASP A 249 -22.19 14.53 52.88
N ASN A 250 -20.98 14.08 52.62
CA ASN A 250 -20.12 14.62 51.60
C ASN A 250 -19.84 13.65 50.46
N VAL A 251 -20.16 12.35 50.60
CA VAL A 251 -19.87 11.30 49.62
C VAL A 251 -21.16 10.67 49.11
N VAL A 252 -21.35 10.69 47.78
CA VAL A 252 -22.49 10.08 47.10
C VAL A 252 -22.02 8.97 46.20
N PHE A 253 -22.56 7.77 46.40
CA PHE A 253 -22.34 6.64 45.51
C PHE A 253 -23.49 6.50 44.52
N LEU A 254 -23.25 6.64 43.24
CA LEU A 254 -24.28 6.52 42.19
C LEU A 254 -24.42 5.11 41.58
N GLY A 255 -23.57 4.19 41.99
CA GLY A 255 -23.56 2.86 41.39
C GLY A 255 -23.13 2.85 39.94
N LYS A 256 -23.39 1.74 39.22
CA LYS A 256 -23.10 1.60 37.78
C LYS A 256 -24.07 2.46 36.96
N ARG A 257 -23.55 3.35 36.10
CA ARG A 257 -24.35 4.30 35.33
C ARG A 257 -23.95 4.21 33.85
N GLU A 258 -24.95 4.12 32.97
CA GLU A 258 -24.73 4.16 31.50
C GLU A 258 -24.49 5.60 31.00
N ASP A 259 -25.04 6.59 31.71
CA ASP A 259 -24.87 8.01 31.44
C ASP A 259 -23.67 8.65 32.18
N ALA A 260 -22.69 7.84 32.61
CA ALA A 260 -21.50 8.31 33.33
C ALA A 260 -20.78 9.48 32.67
N ARG A 261 -20.70 9.51 31.33
CA ARG A 261 -20.11 10.62 30.58
C ARG A 261 -20.90 11.91 30.71
N GLN A 262 -22.21 11.83 30.71
CA GLN A 262 -23.10 12.99 30.85
C GLN A 262 -23.03 13.55 32.26
N LEU A 263 -22.89 12.68 33.28
CA LEU A 263 -22.69 13.08 34.67
C LEU A 263 -21.42 13.94 34.86
N LEU A 264 -20.41 13.83 34.02
CA LEU A 264 -19.23 14.68 34.08
C LEU A 264 -19.54 16.18 33.94
N ASN A 265 -20.69 16.55 33.34
CA ASN A 265 -21.10 17.94 33.26
C ASN A 265 -21.34 18.55 34.67
N MET A 266 -21.70 17.73 35.66
CA MET A 266 -21.89 18.16 37.03
C MET A 266 -20.58 18.35 37.81
N ALA A 267 -19.48 17.74 37.34
CA ALA A 267 -18.21 17.80 38.02
C ALA A 267 -17.51 19.16 37.84
N ASP A 268 -16.86 19.62 38.90
CA ASP A 268 -15.94 20.75 38.88
C ASP A 268 -14.51 20.27 38.80
N ILE A 269 -14.17 19.13 39.39
CA ILE A 269 -12.86 18.51 39.43
C ILE A 269 -13.04 16.99 39.23
N CYS A 270 -12.27 16.39 38.34
CA CYS A 270 -12.24 14.93 38.16
C CYS A 270 -10.98 14.33 38.76
N VAL A 271 -11.12 13.20 39.45
CA VAL A 271 -9.99 12.58 40.18
C VAL A 271 -9.82 11.13 39.78
N LEU A 272 -8.55 10.68 39.59
CA LEU A 272 -8.22 9.28 39.36
C LEU A 272 -6.94 8.88 40.16
N PRO A 273 -7.05 8.43 41.40
CA PRO A 273 -5.95 8.09 42.27
C PRO A 273 -5.50 6.62 42.14
N SER A 274 -5.56 6.08 40.94
CA SER A 274 -5.30 4.67 40.67
C SER A 274 -3.88 4.25 41.07
N LEU A 275 -3.72 3.02 41.47
CA LEU A 275 -2.41 2.42 41.83
C LEU A 275 -1.68 1.90 40.58
N SER A 276 -2.41 1.60 39.50
CA SER A 276 -1.86 1.10 38.24
C SER A 276 -2.82 1.39 37.10
N GLU A 277 -2.29 1.90 36.00
CA GLU A 277 -3.05 2.15 34.75
C GLU A 277 -2.17 1.86 33.53
N GLY A 278 -2.75 1.22 32.51
CA GLY A 278 -2.10 1.14 31.20
C GLY A 278 -2.24 2.46 30.45
N MET A 279 -3.47 2.85 30.19
CA MET A 279 -3.92 4.14 29.71
C MET A 279 -5.36 4.33 30.17
N SER A 280 -5.65 5.38 30.92
CA SER A 280 -6.97 5.57 31.52
C SER A 280 -7.98 6.18 30.56
N ASN A 281 -9.04 5.42 30.26
CA ASN A 281 -10.18 5.95 29.53
C ASN A 281 -10.94 7.02 30.33
N SER A 282 -11.01 6.88 31.67
CA SER A 282 -11.66 7.88 32.53
C SER A 282 -10.97 9.25 32.43
N ILE A 283 -9.63 9.29 32.41
CA ILE A 283 -8.90 10.56 32.20
C ILE A 283 -9.25 11.16 30.83
N LEU A 284 -9.28 10.34 29.79
CA LEU A 284 -9.68 10.83 28.45
C LEU A 284 -11.12 11.40 28.47
N GLU A 285 -12.04 10.75 29.17
CA GLU A 285 -13.43 11.22 29.33
C GLU A 285 -13.51 12.53 30.12
N TYR A 286 -12.71 12.66 31.19
CA TYR A 286 -12.65 13.91 32.00
C TYR A 286 -12.12 15.08 31.16
N MET A 287 -11.02 14.87 30.46
CA MET A 287 -10.42 15.89 29.61
C MET A 287 -11.32 16.23 28.41
N ALA A 288 -12.01 15.26 27.81
CA ALA A 288 -12.96 15.47 26.72
C ALA A 288 -14.20 16.26 27.21
N ALA A 289 -14.58 16.14 28.48
CA ALA A 289 -15.60 16.94 29.10
C ALA A 289 -15.13 18.35 29.56
N GLY A 290 -13.85 18.70 29.22
CA GLY A 290 -13.25 19.98 29.61
C GLY A 290 -13.04 20.14 31.12
N LYS A 291 -12.88 19.03 31.86
CA LYS A 291 -12.70 19.06 33.32
C LYS A 291 -11.22 18.97 33.70
N PRO A 292 -10.76 19.74 34.71
CA PRO A 292 -9.43 19.58 35.27
C PRO A 292 -9.30 18.21 35.93
N VAL A 293 -8.13 17.59 35.77
CA VAL A 293 -7.87 16.23 36.25
C VAL A 293 -6.83 16.23 37.35
N VAL A 294 -7.11 15.55 38.47
CA VAL A 294 -6.10 15.18 39.44
C VAL A 294 -5.91 13.67 39.36
N ALA A 295 -4.70 13.22 39.01
CA ALA A 295 -4.45 11.80 38.76
C ALA A 295 -3.15 11.32 39.42
N ALA A 296 -3.11 10.04 39.77
CA ALA A 296 -1.88 9.42 40.24
C ALA A 296 -0.86 9.28 39.08
N ARG A 297 0.41 9.53 39.36
CA ARG A 297 1.55 9.42 38.44
C ARG A 297 1.93 7.95 38.22
N VAL A 298 1.06 7.19 37.54
CA VAL A 298 1.22 5.77 37.29
C VAL A 298 0.99 5.42 35.82
N GLY A 299 1.75 4.47 35.32
CA GLY A 299 1.57 3.94 33.96
C GLY A 299 1.50 5.03 32.89
N GLY A 300 0.46 5.00 32.06
CA GLY A 300 0.22 5.97 30.99
C GLY A 300 -0.42 7.30 31.42
N ASN A 301 -0.75 7.51 32.70
CA ASN A 301 -1.36 8.76 33.15
C ASN A 301 -0.49 10.00 32.88
N PRO A 302 0.86 9.98 33.06
CA PRO A 302 1.73 11.11 32.71
C PRO A 302 1.78 11.43 31.21
N GLU A 303 1.37 10.49 30.35
CA GLU A 303 1.27 10.75 28.91
C GLU A 303 -0.02 11.50 28.55
N LEU A 304 -1.08 11.27 29.37
CA LEU A 304 -2.36 11.95 29.23
C LEU A 304 -2.36 13.32 29.86
N VAL A 305 -1.89 13.43 31.10
CA VAL A 305 -1.96 14.66 31.92
C VAL A 305 -0.60 15.37 31.88
N ASP A 306 -0.55 16.58 31.34
CA ASP A 306 0.58 17.51 31.48
C ASP A 306 0.46 18.20 32.83
N ASP A 307 1.36 17.85 33.76
CA ASP A 307 1.35 18.33 35.14
C ASP A 307 1.41 19.87 35.20
N GLY A 308 0.47 20.45 35.94
CA GLY A 308 0.32 21.91 36.05
C GLY A 308 -0.37 22.60 34.86
N ARG A 309 -0.58 21.92 33.70
CA ARG A 309 -1.16 22.50 32.47
C ARG A 309 -2.54 21.96 32.13
N THR A 310 -2.71 20.64 32.10
CA THR A 310 -3.98 19.98 31.78
C THR A 310 -4.60 19.29 32.99
N GLY A 311 -3.86 19.26 34.10
CA GLY A 311 -4.25 18.65 35.35
C GLY A 311 -3.09 18.66 36.35
N ILE A 312 -3.23 17.94 37.45
CA ILE A 312 -2.21 17.79 38.49
C ILE A 312 -1.91 16.31 38.69
N LEU A 313 -0.62 15.95 38.66
CA LEU A 313 -0.16 14.59 38.90
C LEU A 313 0.37 14.46 40.34
N VAL A 314 -0.15 13.48 41.06
CA VAL A 314 0.22 13.18 42.45
C VAL A 314 0.88 11.81 42.56
N ASP A 315 1.65 11.56 43.61
CA ASP A 315 2.21 10.23 43.85
C ASP A 315 1.12 9.25 44.24
N LYS A 316 1.25 8.00 43.81
CA LYS A 316 0.30 6.95 44.18
C LYS A 316 0.28 6.76 45.71
N GLU A 317 -0.87 6.39 46.26
CA GLU A 317 -1.06 6.12 47.67
C GLU A 317 -0.82 7.34 48.60
N ASN A 318 -0.65 8.54 48.03
CA ASN A 318 -0.41 9.76 48.80
C ASN A 318 -1.69 10.62 48.92
N SER A 319 -2.50 10.30 49.95
CA SER A 319 -3.76 11.00 50.24
C SER A 319 -3.55 12.47 50.62
N GLU A 320 -2.41 12.85 51.22
CA GLU A 320 -2.07 14.23 51.57
C GLU A 320 -1.80 15.08 50.30
N GLN A 321 -0.97 14.60 49.41
CA GLN A 321 -0.68 15.28 48.14
C GLN A 321 -1.95 15.40 47.28
N LEU A 322 -2.80 14.36 47.31
CA LEU A 322 -4.10 14.34 46.63
C LEU A 322 -5.04 15.42 47.18
N ALA A 323 -5.15 15.54 48.53
CA ALA A 323 -5.96 16.57 49.18
C ALA A 323 -5.48 17.98 48.79
N ARG A 324 -4.18 18.26 48.88
CA ARG A 324 -3.60 19.56 48.50
C ARG A 324 -3.83 19.90 47.03
N ALA A 325 -3.73 18.93 46.12
CA ALA A 325 -3.98 19.12 44.71
C ALA A 325 -5.46 19.50 44.45
N ILE A 326 -6.40 18.83 45.09
CA ILE A 326 -7.83 19.12 45.00
C ILE A 326 -8.11 20.51 45.61
N GLU A 327 -7.58 20.82 46.79
CA GLU A 327 -7.70 22.12 47.46
C GLU A 327 -7.25 23.27 46.56
N SER A 328 -6.09 23.12 45.93
CA SER A 328 -5.57 24.16 45.03
C SER A 328 -6.48 24.47 43.85
N LEU A 329 -7.21 23.45 43.36
CA LEU A 329 -8.21 23.63 42.30
C LEU A 329 -9.56 24.17 42.86
N MET A 330 -9.95 23.80 44.07
CA MET A 330 -11.16 24.35 44.72
C MET A 330 -11.04 25.87 44.90
N ASN A 331 -9.85 26.31 45.34
CA ASN A 331 -9.56 27.72 45.61
C ASN A 331 -9.28 28.56 44.35
N SER A 332 -9.20 27.93 43.18
CA SER A 332 -8.86 28.63 41.92
C SER A 332 -9.82 28.27 40.76
N PRO A 333 -11.00 28.87 40.69
CA PRO A 333 -11.95 28.62 39.57
C PRO A 333 -11.35 28.87 38.18
N HIS A 334 -10.56 29.91 38.05
CA HIS A 334 -9.89 30.22 36.78
C HIS A 334 -8.96 29.10 36.34
N LYS A 335 -8.15 28.56 37.26
CA LYS A 335 -7.24 27.43 36.98
C LYS A 335 -8.00 26.17 36.56
N ARG A 336 -9.17 25.91 37.15
CA ARG A 336 -10.06 24.80 36.74
C ARG A 336 -10.47 24.94 35.26
N VAL A 337 -10.95 26.13 34.88
CA VAL A 337 -11.39 26.39 33.48
C VAL A 337 -10.24 26.28 32.50
N GLU A 338 -9.08 26.89 32.83
CA GLU A 338 -7.90 26.85 31.99
C GLU A 338 -7.37 25.43 31.77
N MET A 339 -7.19 24.66 32.85
CA MET A 339 -6.74 23.26 32.77
C MET A 339 -7.73 22.37 32.01
N GLY A 340 -9.02 22.56 32.23
CA GLY A 340 -10.07 21.84 31.52
C GLY A 340 -10.03 22.12 30.02
N LYS A 341 -9.89 23.39 29.62
CA LYS A 341 -9.74 23.80 28.21
C LYS A 341 -8.48 23.20 27.58
N ASN A 342 -7.34 23.31 28.25
CA ASN A 342 -6.08 22.72 27.77
C ASN A 342 -6.18 21.19 27.62
N GLY A 343 -6.87 20.53 28.57
CA GLY A 343 -7.15 19.11 28.53
C GLY A 343 -7.99 18.72 27.31
N TYR A 344 -9.05 19.44 27.04
CA TYR A 344 -9.91 19.23 25.89
C TYR A 344 -9.15 19.35 24.56
N GLU A 345 -8.37 20.44 24.39
CA GLU A 345 -7.57 20.64 23.17
C GLU A 345 -6.53 19.51 22.97
N LYS A 346 -5.89 19.08 24.05
CA LYS A 346 -4.93 17.94 23.99
C LYS A 346 -5.62 16.66 23.53
N VAL A 347 -6.82 16.37 24.04
CA VAL A 347 -7.58 15.17 23.63
C VAL A 347 -8.01 15.27 22.18
N LYS A 348 -8.50 16.43 21.76
CA LYS A 348 -8.91 16.68 20.37
C LYS A 348 -7.77 16.45 19.38
N GLU A 349 -6.57 16.92 19.71
CA GLU A 349 -5.40 16.82 18.84
C GLU A 349 -4.81 15.41 18.81
N LYS A 350 -4.60 14.79 19.99
CA LYS A 350 -3.78 13.57 20.11
C LYS A 350 -4.57 12.29 20.36
N PHE A 351 -5.73 12.38 21.02
CA PHE A 351 -6.47 11.22 21.51
C PHE A 351 -7.90 11.16 20.95
N SER A 352 -8.15 11.79 19.81
CA SER A 352 -9.45 11.68 19.15
C SER A 352 -9.63 10.28 18.54
N MET A 353 -10.89 9.85 18.39
CA MET A 353 -11.21 8.59 17.70
C MET A 353 -10.63 8.55 16.28
N SER A 354 -10.64 9.66 15.55
CA SER A 354 -10.09 9.76 14.21
C SER A 354 -8.57 9.50 14.18
N THR A 355 -7.82 10.03 15.15
CA THR A 355 -6.38 9.79 15.26
C THR A 355 -6.07 8.31 15.50
N MET A 356 -6.78 7.66 16.42
CA MET A 356 -6.64 6.24 16.69
C MET A 356 -6.99 5.38 15.46
N VAL A 357 -8.10 5.65 14.80
CA VAL A 357 -8.57 4.89 13.63
C VAL A 357 -7.60 5.05 12.46
N SER A 358 -7.05 6.25 12.24
CA SER A 358 -6.01 6.47 11.22
C SER A 358 -4.78 5.61 11.49
N ALA A 359 -4.27 5.59 12.72
CA ALA A 359 -3.11 4.78 13.09
C ALA A 359 -3.36 3.27 12.88
N TYR A 360 -4.52 2.76 13.27
CA TYR A 360 -4.90 1.37 13.01
C TYR A 360 -5.06 1.07 11.52
N THR A 361 -5.66 1.98 10.75
CA THR A 361 -5.81 1.85 9.30
C THR A 361 -4.45 1.73 8.63
N ASP A 362 -3.51 2.62 8.96
CA ASP A 362 -2.16 2.60 8.42
C ASP A 362 -1.42 1.31 8.78
N LEU A 363 -1.52 0.88 10.05
CA LEU A 363 -0.94 -0.38 10.50
C LEU A 363 -1.50 -1.58 9.71
N PHE A 364 -2.84 -1.71 9.62
CA PHE A 364 -3.47 -2.83 8.92
C PHE A 364 -3.15 -2.84 7.42
N MET A 365 -3.16 -1.69 6.77
CA MET A 365 -2.78 -1.55 5.36
C MET A 365 -1.32 -1.93 5.14
N ASN A 366 -0.41 -1.49 6.01
CA ASN A 366 1.00 -1.84 5.93
C ASN A 366 1.25 -3.33 6.17
N MET A 367 0.53 -3.95 7.10
CA MET A 367 0.64 -5.39 7.38
C MET A 367 0.03 -6.28 6.31
N THR A 368 -0.94 -5.78 5.54
CA THR A 368 -1.55 -6.49 4.41
C THR A 368 -0.82 -6.23 3.10
N ARG A 369 -0.02 -5.18 3.00
CA ARG A 369 0.84 -4.95 1.83
C ARG A 369 1.70 -6.18 1.60
N LYS A 370 1.54 -6.81 0.45
CA LYS A 370 2.45 -7.87 0.00
C LYS A 370 3.85 -7.28 0.00
N LYS A 371 4.80 -7.94 0.66
CA LYS A 371 6.23 -7.54 0.61
C LYS A 371 6.61 -7.36 -0.85
N LYS A 372 7.06 -6.15 -1.21
CA LYS A 372 7.50 -5.90 -2.59
C LYS A 372 8.57 -6.94 -2.94
N ARG A 373 8.34 -7.70 -4.00
CA ARG A 373 9.31 -8.65 -4.49
C ARG A 373 10.51 -7.92 -5.05
N ARG A 374 11.69 -8.42 -4.76
CA ARG A 374 12.94 -7.89 -5.31
C ARG A 374 13.24 -8.58 -6.62
N VAL A 375 13.23 -7.84 -7.70
CA VAL A 375 13.42 -8.35 -9.07
C VAL A 375 14.70 -7.74 -9.65
N LEU A 376 15.60 -8.57 -10.17
CA LEU A 376 16.71 -8.11 -10.99
C LEU A 376 16.34 -8.36 -12.46
N HIS A 377 16.14 -7.30 -13.24
CA HIS A 377 16.02 -7.36 -14.70
C HIS A 377 17.43 -7.36 -15.29
N LEU A 378 17.83 -8.44 -15.93
CA LEU A 378 19.18 -8.62 -16.49
C LEU A 378 19.11 -8.70 -18.01
N VAL A 379 19.89 -7.87 -18.68
CA VAL A 379 19.95 -7.81 -20.15
C VAL A 379 21.37 -7.57 -20.65
N SER A 380 21.69 -8.07 -21.85
CA SER A 380 22.86 -7.63 -22.63
C SER A 380 22.36 -6.61 -23.65
N SER A 381 22.39 -5.32 -23.29
CA SER A 381 21.81 -4.24 -24.08
C SER A 381 22.71 -3.87 -25.26
N ASN A 382 22.09 -3.55 -26.39
CA ASN A 382 22.79 -3.02 -27.60
C ASN A 382 22.48 -1.52 -27.78
N GLY A 383 21.91 -0.85 -26.79
CA GLY A 383 21.51 0.56 -26.86
C GLY A 383 20.19 0.78 -26.08
N LEU A 384 19.47 1.84 -26.42
CA LEU A 384 18.15 2.17 -25.84
C LEU A 384 17.05 2.05 -26.91
N TYR A 385 16.68 0.81 -27.22
CA TYR A 385 15.65 0.48 -28.22
C TYR A 385 14.32 0.03 -27.57
N GLY A 386 13.43 -0.57 -28.36
CA GLY A 386 12.10 -0.97 -27.91
C GLY A 386 12.09 -1.94 -26.72
N ALA A 387 12.94 -2.97 -26.76
CA ALA A 387 13.02 -3.96 -25.68
C ALA A 387 13.52 -3.35 -24.37
N GLU A 388 14.54 -2.50 -24.42
CA GLU A 388 15.10 -1.82 -23.25
C GLU A 388 14.08 -0.85 -22.64
N ARG A 389 13.28 -0.17 -23.45
CA ARG A 389 12.16 0.69 -22.95
C ARG A 389 11.09 -0.13 -22.24
N VAL A 390 10.75 -1.31 -22.77
CA VAL A 390 9.82 -2.24 -22.09
C VAL A 390 10.38 -2.67 -20.73
N ILE A 391 11.67 -2.97 -20.64
CA ILE A 391 12.34 -3.34 -19.38
C ILE A 391 12.27 -2.18 -18.37
N LEU A 392 12.53 -0.95 -18.80
CA LEU A 392 12.45 0.23 -17.93
C LEU A 392 11.02 0.48 -17.42
N ASN A 393 10.02 0.38 -18.29
CA ASN A 393 8.61 0.49 -17.90
C ASN A 393 8.21 -0.60 -16.91
N LEU A 394 8.68 -1.84 -17.13
CA LEU A 394 8.43 -2.95 -16.21
C LEU A 394 9.11 -2.74 -14.85
N ALA A 395 10.33 -2.20 -14.85
CA ALA A 395 11.09 -1.93 -13.63
C ALA A 395 10.49 -0.78 -12.79
N GLN A 396 9.81 0.19 -13.40
CA GLN A 396 9.06 1.25 -12.71
C GLN A 396 7.74 0.77 -12.12
N GLY A 397 7.25 -0.40 -12.54
CA GLY A 397 5.94 -0.91 -12.16
C GLY A 397 5.75 -1.02 -10.64
N GLU A 398 4.58 -0.61 -10.15
CA GLU A 398 4.23 -0.71 -8.75
C GLU A 398 4.16 -2.16 -8.25
N GLY A 399 4.61 -2.39 -7.03
CA GLY A 399 4.52 -3.69 -6.34
C GLY A 399 5.79 -4.52 -6.38
N THR A 400 6.83 -4.12 -7.13
CA THR A 400 8.16 -4.70 -7.10
C THR A 400 9.21 -3.70 -6.61
N LEU A 401 10.33 -4.20 -6.11
CA LEU A 401 11.55 -3.46 -5.89
C LEU A 401 12.54 -3.91 -6.95
N SER A 402 12.57 -3.17 -8.05
CA SER A 402 13.31 -3.57 -9.24
C SER A 402 14.75 -3.03 -9.25
N TYR A 403 15.64 -3.86 -9.78
CA TYR A 403 17.01 -3.53 -10.13
C TYR A 403 17.17 -3.73 -11.65
N VAL A 404 17.80 -2.79 -12.32
CA VAL A 404 18.13 -2.91 -13.75
C VAL A 404 19.60 -3.25 -13.89
N GLY A 405 19.91 -4.42 -14.44
CA GLY A 405 21.25 -4.96 -14.60
C GLY A 405 21.65 -5.09 -16.06
N ALA A 406 22.85 -4.62 -16.40
CA ALA A 406 23.42 -4.79 -17.74
C ALA A 406 24.66 -5.69 -17.70
N LEU A 407 24.77 -6.58 -18.71
CA LEU A 407 26.00 -7.30 -19.02
C LEU A 407 26.85 -6.42 -19.95
N TYR A 408 27.97 -5.91 -19.45
CA TYR A 408 28.89 -5.05 -20.15
C TYR A 408 30.12 -5.83 -20.63
N ASN A 409 30.57 -5.57 -21.85
CA ASN A 409 31.89 -6.00 -22.32
C ASN A 409 32.45 -5.00 -23.36
N SER A 410 33.77 -5.11 -23.68
CA SER A 410 34.44 -4.21 -24.62
C SER A 410 33.89 -4.26 -26.06
N HIS A 411 33.21 -5.36 -26.44
CA HIS A 411 32.57 -5.51 -27.76
C HIS A 411 31.13 -5.03 -27.78
N ASN A 412 30.55 -4.75 -26.60
CA ASN A 412 29.20 -4.21 -26.42
C ASN A 412 29.21 -3.18 -25.29
N PRO A 413 29.72 -1.95 -25.56
CA PRO A 413 29.93 -0.92 -24.54
C PRO A 413 28.67 -0.10 -24.20
N HIS A 414 27.49 -0.52 -24.69
CA HIS A 414 26.26 0.24 -24.57
C HIS A 414 25.68 0.20 -23.13
N LEU A 415 25.63 1.36 -22.49
CA LEU A 415 25.10 1.56 -21.14
C LEU A 415 23.96 2.58 -21.09
N GLU A 416 23.45 3.03 -22.25
CA GLU A 416 22.42 4.06 -22.37
C GLU A 416 21.16 3.70 -21.57
N MET A 417 20.78 2.40 -21.51
CA MET A 417 19.67 1.93 -20.69
C MET A 417 19.95 2.11 -19.19
N ILE A 418 21.19 1.89 -18.74
CA ILE A 418 21.58 2.08 -17.33
C ILE A 418 21.54 3.56 -16.96
N ASP A 419 21.99 4.44 -17.84
CA ASP A 419 21.96 5.88 -17.60
C ASP A 419 20.53 6.42 -17.58
N GLU A 420 19.66 5.91 -18.46
CA GLU A 420 18.24 6.25 -18.43
C GLU A 420 17.56 5.72 -17.17
N ALA A 421 17.84 4.47 -16.76
CA ALA A 421 17.34 3.91 -15.50
C ALA A 421 17.75 4.75 -14.29
N LYS A 422 18.98 5.27 -14.25
CA LYS A 422 19.43 6.18 -13.16
C LYS A 422 18.64 7.49 -13.15
N LYS A 423 18.40 8.10 -14.33
CA LYS A 423 17.58 9.32 -14.45
C LYS A 423 16.15 9.08 -13.97
N MET A 424 15.62 7.89 -14.17
CA MET A 424 14.30 7.45 -13.69
C MET A 424 14.28 7.09 -12.19
N GLY A 425 15.41 7.22 -11.45
CA GLY A 425 15.53 6.86 -10.04
C GLY A 425 15.53 5.36 -9.74
N LEU A 426 15.74 4.51 -10.74
CA LEU A 426 15.81 3.06 -10.59
C LEU A 426 17.18 2.62 -10.04
N ARG A 427 17.18 1.52 -9.32
CA ARG A 427 18.43 0.88 -8.84
C ARG A 427 19.12 0.17 -9.99
N THR A 428 20.40 0.42 -10.19
CA THR A 428 21.15 -0.13 -11.33
C THR A 428 22.36 -0.94 -10.89
N VAL A 429 22.77 -1.90 -11.72
CA VAL A 429 24.00 -2.65 -11.55
C VAL A 429 24.61 -3.01 -12.92
N VAL A 430 25.93 -2.95 -13.04
CA VAL A 430 26.65 -3.38 -14.24
C VAL A 430 27.55 -4.55 -13.90
N PHE A 431 27.44 -5.62 -14.67
CA PHE A 431 28.29 -6.81 -14.57
C PHE A 431 29.28 -6.85 -15.72
N ASN A 432 30.55 -6.75 -15.42
CA ASN A 432 31.62 -6.79 -16.45
C ASN A 432 31.86 -8.23 -16.87
N SER A 433 31.65 -8.54 -18.15
CA SER A 433 31.85 -9.85 -18.75
C SER A 433 33.03 -9.82 -19.72
N ARG A 434 34.06 -10.61 -19.48
CA ARG A 434 35.27 -10.67 -20.35
C ARG A 434 35.09 -11.50 -21.61
N GLY A 435 33.93 -12.13 -21.79
CA GLY A 435 33.65 -13.00 -22.93
C GLY A 435 32.18 -13.33 -23.09
N ARG A 436 31.89 -14.35 -23.91
CA ARG A 436 30.49 -14.78 -24.17
C ARG A 436 29.85 -15.51 -22.99
N VAL A 437 30.65 -16.33 -22.25
CA VAL A 437 30.27 -16.94 -20.96
C VAL A 437 31.50 -16.81 -20.07
N ASP A 438 31.36 -16.02 -19.00
CA ASP A 438 32.42 -15.73 -18.06
C ASP A 438 31.99 -16.21 -16.67
N LEU A 439 32.74 -17.18 -16.13
CA LEU A 439 32.46 -17.75 -14.79
C LEU A 439 32.49 -16.67 -13.70
N LYS A 440 33.38 -15.68 -13.81
CA LYS A 440 33.43 -14.58 -12.85
C LYS A 440 32.11 -13.80 -12.84
N THR A 441 31.58 -13.46 -14.02
CA THR A 441 30.28 -12.79 -14.15
C THR A 441 29.14 -13.59 -13.52
N ILE A 442 29.13 -14.92 -13.67
CA ILE A 442 28.14 -15.82 -13.04
C ILE A 442 28.24 -15.73 -11.52
N PHE A 443 29.45 -15.77 -10.95
CA PHE A 443 29.64 -15.64 -9.51
C PHE A 443 29.30 -14.24 -8.97
N ASP A 444 29.61 -13.18 -9.72
CA ASP A 444 29.26 -11.80 -9.36
C ASP A 444 27.73 -11.61 -9.33
N ILE A 445 27.01 -12.15 -10.33
CA ILE A 445 25.53 -12.14 -10.33
C ILE A 445 25.00 -12.95 -9.15
N LYS A 446 25.47 -14.17 -8.92
CA LYS A 446 25.07 -15.00 -7.77
C LYS A 446 25.27 -14.27 -6.44
N LYS A 447 26.41 -13.62 -6.25
CA LYS A 447 26.70 -12.82 -5.07
C LYS A 447 25.70 -11.68 -4.92
N PHE A 448 25.46 -10.93 -6.01
CA PHE A 448 24.48 -9.85 -6.02
C PHE A 448 23.06 -10.32 -5.66
N LEU A 449 22.61 -11.46 -6.22
CA LEU A 449 21.32 -12.06 -5.93
C LEU A 449 21.18 -12.35 -4.41
N LYS A 450 22.22 -12.89 -3.79
CA LYS A 450 22.25 -13.21 -2.36
C LYS A 450 22.30 -11.95 -1.49
N ASP A 451 23.24 -11.04 -1.74
CA ASP A 451 23.50 -9.86 -0.92
C ASP A 451 22.30 -8.89 -0.92
N ASN A 452 21.62 -8.75 -2.07
CA ASN A 452 20.44 -7.92 -2.23
C ASN A 452 19.14 -8.68 -1.97
N ARG A 453 19.20 -9.96 -1.58
CA ARG A 453 18.03 -10.82 -1.33
C ARG A 453 17.03 -10.78 -2.49
N ILE A 454 17.52 -10.94 -3.73
CA ILE A 454 16.68 -10.95 -4.92
C ILE A 454 15.79 -12.19 -4.91
N ASP A 455 14.48 -11.99 -5.04
CA ASP A 455 13.51 -13.06 -5.08
C ASP A 455 13.40 -13.67 -6.49
N ILE A 456 13.52 -12.81 -7.53
CA ILE A 456 13.35 -13.18 -8.93
C ILE A 456 14.48 -12.58 -9.77
N LEU A 457 15.18 -13.42 -10.55
CA LEU A 457 15.99 -13.00 -11.68
C LEU A 457 15.11 -13.02 -12.93
N HIS A 458 15.00 -11.89 -13.62
CA HIS A 458 14.27 -11.76 -14.87
C HIS A 458 15.25 -11.41 -15.99
N THR A 459 15.42 -12.31 -16.92
CA THR A 459 16.36 -12.16 -18.05
C THR A 459 15.61 -11.82 -19.34
N HIS A 460 16.25 -11.10 -20.27
CA HIS A 460 15.56 -10.50 -21.42
C HIS A 460 16.18 -10.78 -22.80
N ASN A 461 17.20 -11.61 -22.87
CA ASN A 461 17.77 -12.11 -24.13
C ASN A 461 18.65 -13.33 -23.90
N TYR A 462 18.98 -14.08 -24.98
CA TYR A 462 19.72 -15.35 -24.94
C TYR A 462 21.01 -15.30 -24.10
N LYS A 463 21.76 -14.18 -24.16
CA LYS A 463 22.99 -14.03 -23.40
C LYS A 463 22.76 -13.90 -21.91
N SER A 464 21.80 -13.09 -21.51
CA SER A 464 21.38 -12.98 -20.11
C SER A 464 20.71 -14.25 -19.61
N ASP A 465 20.02 -15.00 -20.48
CA ASP A 465 19.37 -16.27 -20.16
C ASP A 465 20.40 -17.34 -19.80
N ILE A 466 21.43 -17.52 -20.65
CA ILE A 466 22.50 -18.51 -20.42
C ILE A 466 23.27 -18.21 -19.12
N VAL A 467 23.68 -16.95 -18.92
CA VAL A 467 24.45 -16.53 -17.74
C VAL A 467 23.56 -16.60 -16.49
N GLY A 468 22.31 -16.14 -16.61
CA GLY A 468 21.30 -16.15 -15.55
C GLY A 468 20.96 -17.55 -15.07
N PHE A 469 20.83 -18.52 -15.98
CA PHE A 469 20.60 -19.93 -15.64
C PHE A 469 21.64 -20.46 -14.65
N TRP A 470 22.93 -20.28 -14.94
CA TRP A 470 24.00 -20.73 -14.05
C TRP A 470 24.01 -20.00 -12.70
N ALA A 471 23.72 -18.68 -12.70
CA ALA A 471 23.65 -17.91 -11.47
C ALA A 471 22.48 -18.35 -10.56
N VAL A 472 21.33 -18.69 -11.16
CA VAL A 472 20.15 -19.15 -10.42
C VAL A 472 20.31 -20.59 -9.93
N LEU A 473 20.89 -21.48 -10.73
CA LEU A 473 21.15 -22.87 -10.33
C LEU A 473 21.95 -22.97 -9.02
N LEU A 474 22.81 -21.98 -8.78
CA LEU A 474 23.63 -21.84 -7.58
C LEU A 474 22.99 -20.96 -6.49
N SER A 475 21.70 -20.60 -6.61
CA SER A 475 20.99 -19.70 -5.69
C SER A 475 19.57 -20.22 -5.38
N LYS A 476 18.89 -19.57 -4.42
CA LYS A 476 17.46 -19.85 -4.13
C LYS A 476 16.50 -18.94 -4.91
N CYS A 477 17.02 -18.13 -5.83
CA CYS A 477 16.27 -17.18 -6.62
C CYS A 477 15.40 -17.90 -7.66
N LYS A 478 14.19 -17.41 -7.94
CA LYS A 478 13.37 -17.91 -9.05
C LYS A 478 13.77 -17.23 -10.33
N TRP A 479 13.61 -17.93 -11.47
CA TRP A 479 14.01 -17.41 -12.77
C TRP A 479 12.79 -17.26 -13.70
N VAL A 480 12.66 -16.07 -14.29
CA VAL A 480 11.74 -15.74 -15.38
C VAL A 480 12.58 -15.27 -16.55
N ALA A 481 12.23 -15.68 -17.75
CA ALA A 481 12.87 -15.20 -18.97
C ALA A 481 11.82 -14.58 -19.90
N THR A 482 12.14 -13.44 -20.53
CA THR A 482 11.33 -12.86 -21.61
C THR A 482 12.07 -12.95 -22.91
N ASN A 483 11.43 -13.56 -23.91
CA ASN A 483 11.96 -13.66 -25.27
C ASN A 483 11.32 -12.59 -26.16
N HIS A 484 12.15 -11.67 -26.69
CA HIS A 484 11.71 -10.56 -27.55
C HIS A 484 11.82 -10.86 -29.03
N VAL A 485 12.81 -11.63 -29.48
CA VAL A 485 13.00 -12.05 -30.89
C VAL A 485 13.94 -13.27 -30.96
N TRP A 486 13.51 -14.25 -31.74
CA TRP A 486 14.35 -15.34 -32.20
C TRP A 486 14.33 -15.36 -33.72
N HIS A 487 15.32 -14.83 -34.42
CA HIS A 487 15.61 -15.15 -35.80
C HIS A 487 16.93 -14.49 -36.21
N GLY A 488 18.01 -15.25 -36.05
CA GLY A 488 19.31 -14.88 -36.60
C GLY A 488 19.51 -15.47 -37.98
N LEU A 489 19.85 -14.64 -38.95
CA LEU A 489 20.25 -15.04 -40.29
C LEU A 489 21.64 -15.73 -40.28
N ASP A 490 22.41 -15.63 -39.18
CA ASP A 490 23.76 -16.17 -39.03
C ASP A 490 23.79 -17.57 -38.41
N ARG A 491 24.55 -18.49 -38.99
CA ARG A 491 24.75 -19.87 -38.48
C ARG A 491 25.25 -19.91 -37.04
N LYS A 492 26.09 -18.96 -36.63
CA LYS A 492 26.60 -18.87 -35.26
C LYS A 492 25.47 -18.53 -34.26
N LEU A 493 24.55 -17.67 -34.64
CA LEU A 493 23.42 -17.28 -33.80
C LEU A 493 22.47 -18.46 -33.53
N ARG A 494 22.26 -19.32 -34.53
CA ARG A 494 21.43 -20.54 -34.40
C ARG A 494 21.93 -21.53 -33.32
N VAL A 495 23.25 -21.57 -33.09
CA VAL A 495 23.82 -22.42 -32.02
C VAL A 495 23.44 -21.84 -30.65
N TYR A 496 23.53 -20.50 -30.51
CA TYR A 496 23.13 -19.85 -29.27
C TYR A 496 21.64 -19.98 -28.99
N GLU A 497 20.78 -19.90 -30.00
CA GLU A 497 19.35 -20.12 -29.92
C GLU A 497 19.03 -21.54 -29.41
N LYS A 498 19.76 -22.57 -29.87
CA LYS A 498 19.61 -23.93 -29.37
C LYS A 498 20.03 -24.09 -27.92
N ILE A 499 21.12 -23.44 -27.50
CA ILE A 499 21.58 -23.43 -26.11
C ILE A 499 20.56 -22.69 -25.24
N ASP A 500 20.04 -21.57 -25.70
CA ASP A 500 19.02 -20.77 -25.05
C ASP A 500 17.73 -21.56 -24.86
N ALA A 501 17.23 -22.21 -25.91
CA ALA A 501 16.07 -23.10 -25.83
C ALA A 501 16.26 -24.23 -24.82
N PHE A 502 17.47 -24.76 -24.70
CA PHE A 502 17.76 -25.80 -23.70
C PHE A 502 17.68 -25.23 -22.27
N VAL A 503 18.33 -24.09 -21.99
CA VAL A 503 18.33 -23.51 -20.63
C VAL A 503 16.95 -22.99 -20.23
N LEU A 504 16.16 -22.41 -21.15
CA LEU A 504 14.82 -21.89 -20.89
C LEU A 504 13.84 -22.97 -20.36
N ARG A 505 14.09 -24.25 -20.63
CA ARG A 505 13.29 -25.36 -20.04
C ARG A 505 13.36 -25.39 -18.52
N PHE A 506 14.39 -24.84 -17.91
CA PHE A 506 14.60 -24.78 -16.45
C PHE A 506 14.01 -23.51 -15.84
N ALA A 507 13.61 -22.50 -16.63
CA ALA A 507 12.94 -21.31 -16.11
C ALA A 507 11.64 -21.67 -15.40
N ALA A 508 11.29 -20.93 -14.36
CA ALA A 508 10.01 -21.08 -13.68
C ALA A 508 8.83 -20.67 -14.59
N ARG A 509 9.04 -19.60 -15.37
CA ARG A 509 8.16 -19.13 -16.46
C ARG A 509 8.99 -18.53 -17.57
N VAL A 510 8.49 -18.67 -18.79
CA VAL A 510 9.02 -18.00 -20.01
C VAL A 510 7.91 -17.11 -20.55
N VAL A 511 8.22 -15.88 -20.84
CA VAL A 511 7.29 -14.92 -21.44
C VAL A 511 7.67 -14.75 -22.91
N ALA A 512 6.70 -14.96 -23.79
CA ALA A 512 6.77 -14.62 -25.21
C ALA A 512 6.05 -13.29 -25.43
N VAL A 513 6.65 -12.36 -26.16
CA VAL A 513 6.04 -11.05 -26.46
C VAL A 513 5.03 -11.09 -27.61
N SER A 514 4.83 -12.28 -28.21
CA SER A 514 3.77 -12.52 -29.20
C SER A 514 3.40 -14.01 -29.24
N ILE A 515 2.31 -14.34 -29.92
CA ILE A 515 1.86 -15.74 -30.09
C ILE A 515 2.83 -16.51 -30.97
N GLU A 516 3.37 -15.89 -32.02
CA GLU A 516 4.35 -16.49 -32.94
C GLU A 516 5.59 -16.93 -32.14
N ILE A 517 6.14 -16.08 -31.31
CA ILE A 517 7.29 -16.40 -30.44
C ILE A 517 6.93 -17.55 -29.48
N LYS A 518 5.71 -17.60 -28.96
CA LYS A 518 5.27 -18.73 -28.15
C LYS A 518 5.27 -20.02 -28.94
N GLU A 519 4.75 -20.02 -30.17
CA GLU A 519 4.74 -21.20 -31.06
C GLU A 519 6.16 -21.67 -31.36
N ASP A 520 7.07 -20.77 -31.66
CA ASP A 520 8.49 -21.06 -31.88
C ASP A 520 9.16 -21.68 -30.64
N LEU A 521 8.90 -21.10 -29.45
CA LEU A 521 9.42 -21.62 -28.18
C LEU A 521 8.91 -23.03 -27.91
N VAL A 522 7.63 -23.30 -28.16
CA VAL A 522 7.02 -24.62 -27.99
C VAL A 522 7.56 -25.61 -29.02
N ALA A 523 7.77 -25.20 -30.28
CA ALA A 523 8.37 -26.01 -31.31
C ALA A 523 9.82 -26.43 -30.97
N GLN A 524 10.51 -25.64 -30.16
CA GLN A 524 11.84 -25.96 -29.63
C GLN A 524 11.80 -26.77 -28.31
N ASN A 525 10.68 -27.42 -28.01
CA ASN A 525 10.46 -28.29 -26.85
C ASN A 525 10.51 -27.55 -25.49
N ILE A 526 10.17 -26.26 -25.42
CA ILE A 526 9.90 -25.60 -24.15
C ILE A 526 8.44 -25.95 -23.75
N PRO A 527 8.18 -26.45 -22.53
CA PRO A 527 6.84 -26.88 -22.16
C PRO A 527 5.80 -25.76 -22.26
N ALA A 528 4.74 -25.93 -23.05
CA ALA A 528 3.71 -24.92 -23.30
C ALA A 528 3.12 -24.32 -22.01
N ARG A 529 2.97 -25.13 -20.93
CA ARG A 529 2.50 -24.69 -19.60
C ARG A 529 3.41 -23.67 -18.93
N LYS A 530 4.66 -23.55 -19.34
CA LYS A 530 5.61 -22.57 -18.82
C LYS A 530 5.64 -21.29 -19.65
N VAL A 531 5.14 -21.33 -20.89
CA VAL A 531 5.18 -20.20 -21.81
C VAL A 531 3.87 -19.41 -21.72
N GLN A 532 3.97 -18.14 -21.37
CA GLN A 532 2.86 -17.20 -21.32
C GLN A 532 3.10 -16.07 -22.32
N VAL A 533 2.06 -15.64 -23.05
CA VAL A 533 2.13 -14.49 -23.94
C VAL A 533 1.80 -13.23 -23.12
N ILE A 534 2.68 -12.24 -23.19
CA ILE A 534 2.44 -10.88 -22.69
C ILE A 534 2.93 -9.92 -23.76
N ASP A 535 2.00 -9.22 -24.38
CA ASP A 535 2.31 -8.21 -25.37
C ASP A 535 3.09 -7.03 -24.75
N ASN A 536 4.00 -6.45 -25.54
CA ASN A 536 4.75 -5.29 -25.09
C ASN A 536 3.81 -4.10 -24.85
N GLY A 537 4.01 -3.41 -23.72
CA GLY A 537 3.24 -2.23 -23.35
C GLY A 537 4.02 -0.94 -23.54
N ILE A 538 3.29 0.13 -23.83
CA ILE A 538 3.85 1.48 -23.96
C ILE A 538 3.32 2.43 -22.88
N ASP A 539 4.07 3.48 -22.61
CA ASP A 539 3.62 4.61 -21.78
C ASP A 539 2.73 5.54 -22.60
N ILE A 540 1.42 5.34 -22.50
CA ILE A 540 0.42 6.12 -23.23
C ILE A 540 0.49 7.60 -22.83
N ALA A 541 0.68 7.91 -21.55
CA ALA A 541 0.71 9.28 -21.04
C ALA A 541 1.82 10.13 -21.68
N ARG A 542 2.90 9.50 -22.14
CA ARG A 542 3.99 10.17 -22.85
C ARG A 542 3.54 10.75 -24.18
N PHE A 543 2.65 10.05 -24.90
CA PHE A 543 2.24 10.40 -26.26
C PHE A 543 0.90 11.16 -26.30
N SER A 544 0.13 11.15 -25.20
CA SER A 544 -1.17 11.80 -25.10
C SER A 544 -1.10 13.27 -24.68
N ARG A 545 0.07 13.80 -24.34
CA ARG A 545 0.21 15.19 -23.89
C ARG A 545 0.35 16.11 -25.09
N PRO A 546 -0.52 17.13 -25.24
CA PRO A 546 -0.34 18.13 -26.30
C PRO A 546 0.96 18.89 -26.06
N ARG A 547 1.82 18.95 -27.08
CA ARG A 547 2.98 19.83 -27.13
C ARG A 547 2.77 20.88 -28.17
N SER A 548 3.35 22.06 -27.95
CA SER A 548 3.52 23.05 -29.00
C SER A 548 4.40 22.42 -30.08
N VAL A 549 3.90 22.33 -31.28
CA VAL A 549 4.61 21.73 -32.44
C VAL A 549 5.12 22.79 -33.41
N GLU A 550 4.85 24.08 -33.11
CA GLU A 550 5.16 25.20 -33.99
C GLU A 550 6.65 25.31 -34.26
N GLU A 551 7.49 25.33 -33.22
CA GLU A 551 8.94 25.39 -33.36
C GLU A 551 9.49 24.17 -34.13
N LEU A 552 8.87 22.99 -33.92
CA LEU A 552 9.28 21.77 -34.57
C LEU A 552 8.91 21.81 -36.08
N LYS A 553 7.73 22.32 -36.41
CA LYS A 553 7.29 22.53 -37.82
C LYS A 553 8.22 23.50 -38.52
N GLU A 554 8.51 24.64 -37.91
CA GLU A 554 9.41 25.65 -38.49
C GLU A 554 10.81 25.08 -38.74
N GLY A 555 11.40 24.37 -37.73
CA GLY A 555 12.71 23.74 -37.84
C GLY A 555 12.79 22.64 -38.91
N LEU A 556 11.68 22.01 -39.29
CA LEU A 556 11.57 21.01 -40.35
C LEU A 556 11.08 21.58 -41.70
N GLY A 557 10.87 22.88 -41.80
CA GLY A 557 10.36 23.54 -43.00
C GLY A 557 8.94 23.08 -43.41
N ILE A 558 8.06 22.88 -42.42
CA ILE A 558 6.68 22.44 -42.59
C ILE A 558 5.78 23.67 -42.42
N HIS A 559 5.00 23.98 -43.44
CA HIS A 559 4.04 25.08 -43.38
C HIS A 559 2.78 24.68 -42.57
N LYS A 560 2.07 25.67 -42.04
CA LYS A 560 0.92 25.45 -41.18
C LYS A 560 -0.18 24.59 -41.82
N ASP A 561 -0.34 24.73 -43.12
CA ASP A 561 -1.39 24.07 -43.92
C ASP A 561 -0.92 22.76 -44.58
N ASP A 562 0.33 22.35 -44.33
CA ASP A 562 0.85 21.11 -44.87
C ASP A 562 0.31 19.91 -44.08
N ALA A 563 -0.20 18.91 -44.79
CA ALA A 563 -0.44 17.59 -44.19
C ALA A 563 0.86 16.85 -44.06
N VAL A 564 1.11 16.26 -42.87
CA VAL A 564 2.35 15.59 -42.56
C VAL A 564 2.18 14.09 -42.55
N VAL A 565 2.94 13.41 -43.43
CA VAL A 565 2.95 11.95 -43.55
C VAL A 565 4.32 11.44 -43.10
N THR A 566 4.35 10.61 -42.06
CA THR A 566 5.60 10.20 -41.42
C THR A 566 5.83 8.68 -41.55
N ILE A 567 7.07 8.28 -41.82
CA ILE A 567 7.56 6.91 -41.65
C ILE A 567 8.68 6.88 -40.62
N VAL A 568 8.58 5.94 -39.66
CA VAL A 568 9.53 5.82 -38.55
C VAL A 568 10.15 4.44 -38.54
N GLY A 569 11.47 4.37 -38.62
CA GLY A 569 12.19 3.10 -38.56
C GLY A 569 13.65 3.19 -38.95
N ARG A 570 14.37 2.07 -38.75
CA ARG A 570 15.73 1.94 -39.23
C ARG A 570 15.74 2.02 -40.79
N LEU A 571 16.68 2.76 -41.36
CA LEU A 571 16.81 2.85 -42.83
C LEU A 571 17.46 1.59 -43.37
N SER A 572 16.65 0.55 -43.57
CA SER A 572 17.04 -0.77 -44.05
C SER A 572 15.98 -1.30 -45.03
N PRO A 573 16.35 -2.21 -45.96
CA PRO A 573 15.49 -2.63 -47.08
C PRO A 573 14.13 -3.15 -46.66
N GLU A 574 14.08 -3.91 -45.55
CA GLU A 574 12.85 -4.54 -45.04
C GLU A 574 11.82 -3.53 -44.50
N LYS A 575 12.22 -2.28 -44.28
CA LYS A 575 11.30 -1.25 -43.70
C LYS A 575 10.46 -0.50 -44.76
N GLY A 576 10.69 -0.74 -46.04
CA GLY A 576 9.85 -0.26 -47.13
C GLY A 576 9.92 1.23 -47.42
N HIS A 577 11.03 1.91 -47.07
CA HIS A 577 11.23 3.34 -47.34
C HIS A 577 11.21 3.67 -48.85
N GLU A 578 11.62 2.72 -49.73
CA GLU A 578 11.54 2.88 -51.17
C GLU A 578 10.07 2.99 -51.64
N THR A 579 9.19 2.09 -51.15
CA THR A 579 7.75 2.13 -51.44
C THR A 579 7.15 3.46 -50.96
N PHE A 580 7.56 3.94 -49.78
CA PHE A 580 7.11 5.22 -49.26
C PHE A 580 7.52 6.41 -50.14
N LEU A 581 8.77 6.45 -50.65
CA LEU A 581 9.23 7.50 -51.54
C LEU A 581 8.53 7.48 -52.92
N LYS A 582 8.26 6.28 -53.48
CA LYS A 582 7.48 6.15 -54.73
C LYS A 582 6.06 6.66 -54.53
N ALA A 583 5.40 6.25 -53.47
CA ALA A 583 4.04 6.74 -53.09
C ALA A 583 4.04 8.26 -52.87
N ALA A 584 5.06 8.85 -52.26
CA ALA A 584 5.19 10.28 -52.05
C ALA A 584 5.18 11.06 -53.38
N LYS A 585 5.88 10.56 -54.41
CA LYS A 585 5.87 11.14 -55.74
C LYS A 585 4.44 11.20 -56.33
N ASP A 586 3.68 10.10 -56.25
CA ASP A 586 2.34 9.99 -56.75
C ASP A 586 1.34 10.87 -56.00
N VAL A 587 1.50 10.99 -54.66
CA VAL A 587 0.70 11.91 -53.84
C VAL A 587 0.95 13.36 -54.25
N LEU A 588 2.24 13.77 -54.44
CA LEU A 588 2.58 15.15 -54.78
C LEU A 588 2.20 15.54 -56.20
N ALA A 589 1.98 14.57 -57.09
CA ALA A 589 1.36 14.81 -58.40
C ALA A 589 -0.08 15.29 -58.27
N ARG A 590 -0.80 14.94 -57.17
CA ARG A 590 -2.20 15.26 -56.96
C ARG A 590 -2.40 16.35 -55.89
N LYS A 591 -1.49 16.41 -54.87
CA LYS A 591 -1.61 17.31 -53.72
C LYS A 591 -0.27 17.98 -53.44
N LYS A 592 -0.23 19.30 -53.48
CA LYS A 592 1.01 20.06 -53.29
C LYS A 592 1.35 20.36 -51.83
N ASN A 593 0.34 20.42 -50.95
CA ASN A 593 0.51 20.78 -49.55
C ASN A 593 0.67 19.52 -48.70
N VAL A 594 1.67 18.69 -49.00
CA VAL A 594 2.02 17.48 -48.23
C VAL A 594 3.49 17.44 -47.98
N LYS A 595 3.86 17.17 -46.74
CA LYS A 595 5.24 16.97 -46.27
C LYS A 595 5.43 15.55 -45.83
N PHE A 596 6.54 14.93 -46.24
CA PHE A 596 6.89 13.57 -45.90
C PHE A 596 8.06 13.59 -44.95
N LEU A 597 7.95 12.90 -43.82
CA LEU A 597 9.04 12.78 -42.83
C LEU A 597 9.58 11.36 -42.78
N ILE A 598 10.90 11.21 -42.95
CA ILE A 598 11.60 9.95 -42.76
C ILE A 598 12.44 10.08 -41.50
N VAL A 599 11.99 9.33 -40.43
CA VAL A 599 12.58 9.39 -39.10
C VAL A 599 13.37 8.11 -38.82
N GLY A 600 14.66 8.25 -38.65
CA GLY A 600 15.57 7.14 -38.38
C GLY A 600 16.89 7.28 -39.12
N ASP A 601 17.77 6.30 -38.90
CA ASP A 601 19.04 6.18 -39.60
C ASP A 601 19.35 4.71 -39.94
N GLY A 602 20.24 4.46 -40.88
CA GLY A 602 20.58 3.10 -41.25
C GLY A 602 21.40 2.97 -42.53
N PRO A 603 21.75 1.73 -42.91
CA PRO A 603 22.74 1.47 -43.98
C PRO A 603 22.35 1.99 -45.37
N ILE A 604 21.05 2.05 -45.70
CA ILE A 604 20.56 2.52 -47.01
C ILE A 604 20.20 4.01 -47.01
N GLY A 605 20.54 4.77 -45.98
CA GLY A 605 20.16 6.18 -45.85
C GLY A 605 20.68 7.07 -47.00
N ALA A 606 21.92 6.83 -47.46
CA ALA A 606 22.49 7.55 -48.61
C ALA A 606 21.74 7.24 -49.92
N GLU A 607 21.40 5.96 -50.12
CA GLU A 607 20.68 5.50 -51.32
C GLU A 607 19.26 6.10 -51.38
N LEU A 608 18.56 6.16 -50.24
CA LEU A 608 17.23 6.75 -50.14
C LEU A 608 17.22 8.27 -50.43
N ARG A 609 18.26 9.01 -50.03
CA ARG A 609 18.43 10.43 -50.38
C ARG A 609 18.61 10.63 -51.88
N VAL A 610 19.49 9.85 -52.51
CA VAL A 610 19.70 9.85 -53.96
C VAL A 610 18.39 9.49 -54.71
N MET A 611 17.63 8.56 -54.20
CA MET A 611 16.33 8.20 -54.74
C MET A 611 15.30 9.34 -54.64
N ALA A 612 15.25 10.03 -53.50
CA ALA A 612 14.36 11.19 -53.29
C ALA A 612 14.70 12.31 -54.32
N ASP A 613 15.99 12.57 -54.58
CA ASP A 613 16.46 13.53 -55.57
C ASP A 613 16.01 13.13 -56.99
N LYS A 614 16.24 11.84 -57.37
CA LYS A 614 15.82 11.31 -58.69
C LYS A 614 14.29 11.38 -58.89
N LEU A 615 13.52 11.25 -57.86
CA LEU A 615 12.07 11.35 -57.88
C LEU A 615 11.56 12.80 -57.80
N SER A 616 12.49 13.79 -57.73
CA SER A 616 12.16 15.23 -57.64
C SER A 616 11.31 15.59 -56.41
N LEU A 617 11.65 14.97 -55.26
CA LEU A 617 10.93 15.15 -53.99
C LEU A 617 11.56 16.23 -53.08
N ASN A 618 12.58 16.95 -53.60
CA ASN A 618 13.28 17.98 -52.85
C ASN A 618 12.33 19.07 -52.33
N GLY A 619 12.47 19.46 -51.10
CA GLY A 619 11.59 20.41 -50.46
C GLY A 619 10.30 19.79 -49.85
N HIS A 620 9.89 18.58 -50.27
CA HIS A 620 8.71 17.87 -49.75
C HIS A 620 9.06 16.69 -48.84
N VAL A 621 10.28 16.13 -48.93
CA VAL A 621 10.73 15.04 -48.06
C VAL A 621 11.83 15.54 -47.12
N ALA A 622 11.67 15.31 -45.83
CA ALA A 622 12.67 15.63 -44.81
C ALA A 622 13.20 14.35 -44.14
N PHE A 623 14.53 14.15 -44.20
CA PHE A 623 15.23 13.09 -43.45
C PHE A 623 15.70 13.67 -42.13
N THR A 624 15.08 13.29 -41.03
CA THR A 624 15.32 13.90 -39.69
C THR A 624 16.44 13.23 -38.91
N GLY A 625 16.94 12.06 -39.38
CA GLY A 625 17.82 11.22 -38.59
C GLY A 625 17.12 10.59 -37.37
N VAL A 626 17.92 10.11 -36.42
CA VAL A 626 17.41 9.54 -35.15
C VAL A 626 16.89 10.66 -34.25
N ARG A 627 15.64 10.56 -33.83
CA ARG A 627 14.97 11.54 -32.97
C ARG A 627 14.75 10.96 -31.57
N LYS A 628 14.89 11.78 -30.53
CA LYS A 628 14.56 11.43 -29.14
C LYS A 628 13.20 11.95 -28.70
N ASP A 629 12.72 12.99 -29.34
CA ASP A 629 11.45 13.70 -29.14
C ASP A 629 10.32 13.11 -30.01
N MET A 630 10.18 11.80 -30.00
CA MET A 630 9.19 11.09 -30.80
C MET A 630 7.75 11.51 -30.51
N ASP A 631 7.46 11.92 -29.28
CA ASP A 631 6.17 12.49 -28.89
C ASP A 631 5.83 13.77 -29.66
N GLY A 632 6.83 14.63 -29.93
CA GLY A 632 6.69 15.79 -30.80
C GLY A 632 6.49 15.40 -32.28
N ILE A 633 7.25 14.40 -32.78
CA ILE A 633 7.11 13.91 -34.16
C ILE A 633 5.72 13.34 -34.41
N TYR A 634 5.18 12.52 -33.48
CA TYR A 634 3.81 12.01 -33.64
C TYR A 634 2.78 13.13 -33.52
N ALA A 635 2.97 14.10 -32.60
CA ALA A 635 2.03 15.21 -32.43
C ALA A 635 1.90 16.11 -33.68
N LEU A 636 2.96 16.21 -34.51
CA LEU A 636 2.89 17.00 -35.77
C LEU A 636 2.45 16.16 -36.98
N SER A 637 2.34 14.82 -36.84
CA SER A 637 2.01 13.92 -37.95
C SER A 637 0.49 13.73 -38.11
N ASP A 638 -0.05 13.90 -39.30
CA ASP A 638 -1.43 13.54 -39.61
C ASP A 638 -1.58 12.05 -39.90
N LEU A 639 -0.60 11.47 -40.59
CA LEU A 639 -0.57 10.06 -40.98
C LEU A 639 0.78 9.45 -40.65
N MET A 640 0.78 8.22 -40.17
CA MET A 640 1.97 7.40 -40.01
C MET A 640 1.86 6.17 -40.91
N VAL A 641 2.92 5.93 -41.70
CA VAL A 641 3.05 4.78 -42.58
C VAL A 641 4.03 3.77 -41.99
N ASN A 642 3.64 2.49 -41.96
CA ASN A 642 4.55 1.37 -41.78
C ASN A 642 4.48 0.47 -43.03
N ALA A 643 5.49 0.55 -43.88
CA ALA A 643 5.56 -0.15 -45.18
C ALA A 643 6.45 -1.40 -45.14
N SER A 644 6.72 -1.92 -43.95
CA SER A 644 7.67 -3.03 -43.77
C SER A 644 7.22 -4.31 -44.47
N SER A 645 8.22 -5.09 -44.97
CA SER A 645 8.00 -6.44 -45.49
C SER A 645 8.18 -7.55 -44.46
N ILE A 646 8.90 -7.25 -43.37
CA ILE A 646 9.13 -8.16 -42.23
C ILE A 646 9.07 -7.36 -40.93
N GLU A 647 8.20 -7.78 -40.00
CA GLU A 647 8.10 -7.20 -38.66
C GLU A 647 7.62 -8.24 -37.63
N GLY A 648 7.93 -7.99 -36.35
CA GLY A 648 7.16 -8.55 -35.25
C GLY A 648 5.89 -7.70 -34.99
N LEU A 649 5.83 -7.05 -33.83
CA LEU A 649 4.90 -5.93 -33.57
C LEU A 649 5.73 -4.67 -33.36
N PRO A 650 5.74 -3.72 -34.33
CA PRO A 650 6.52 -2.50 -34.21
C PRO A 650 5.97 -1.61 -33.07
N MET A 651 6.86 -1.18 -32.16
CA MET A 651 6.48 -0.23 -31.11
C MET A 651 5.96 1.10 -31.66
N THR A 652 6.46 1.49 -32.83
CA THR A 652 6.04 2.71 -33.55
C THR A 652 4.56 2.71 -33.91
N ILE A 653 3.95 1.55 -34.18
CA ILE A 653 2.51 1.42 -34.40
C ILE A 653 1.76 1.73 -33.08
N LEU A 654 2.17 1.13 -31.99
CA LEU A 654 1.53 1.38 -30.68
C LEU A 654 1.71 2.84 -30.23
N GLU A 655 2.88 3.42 -30.50
CA GLU A 655 3.17 4.83 -30.21
C GLU A 655 2.26 5.77 -31.02
N ALA A 656 2.07 5.50 -32.32
CA ALA A 656 1.17 6.27 -33.17
C ALA A 656 -0.30 6.14 -32.73
N MET A 657 -0.75 4.92 -32.36
CA MET A 657 -2.08 4.70 -31.79
C MET A 657 -2.29 5.54 -30.51
N ALA A 658 -1.29 5.56 -29.63
CA ALA A 658 -1.34 6.34 -28.38
C ALA A 658 -1.29 7.86 -28.61
N ALA A 659 -0.66 8.29 -29.69
CA ALA A 659 -0.60 9.69 -30.11
C ALA A 659 -1.82 10.13 -30.96
N LYS A 660 -2.78 9.23 -31.21
CA LYS A 660 -3.93 9.44 -32.09
C LYS A 660 -3.54 9.85 -33.52
N VAL A 661 -2.50 9.24 -34.08
CA VAL A 661 -2.07 9.40 -35.47
C VAL A 661 -2.68 8.30 -36.33
N ALA A 662 -3.28 8.66 -37.46
CA ALA A 662 -3.90 7.67 -38.35
C ALA A 662 -2.84 6.78 -39.03
N LEU A 663 -3.09 5.47 -39.03
CA LEU A 663 -2.13 4.44 -39.43
C LEU A 663 -2.45 3.86 -40.81
N ILE A 664 -1.43 3.78 -41.68
CA ILE A 664 -1.45 3.01 -42.94
C ILE A 664 -0.31 1.96 -42.81
N VAL A 665 -0.66 0.68 -42.79
CA VAL A 665 0.30 -0.38 -42.45
C VAL A 665 0.24 -1.56 -43.40
N THR A 666 1.36 -2.30 -43.49
CA THR A 666 1.39 -3.58 -44.23
C THR A 666 0.96 -4.73 -43.30
N PRO A 667 0.32 -5.80 -43.83
CA PRO A 667 -0.19 -6.93 -43.05
C PRO A 667 0.92 -7.95 -42.73
N VAL A 668 2.00 -7.52 -42.07
CA VAL A 668 3.15 -8.38 -41.76
C VAL A 668 3.26 -8.66 -40.27
N GLY A 669 3.75 -9.86 -39.91
CA GLY A 669 3.96 -10.27 -38.52
C GLY A 669 2.68 -10.18 -37.66
N ALA A 670 2.78 -9.55 -36.52
CA ALA A 670 1.65 -9.37 -35.59
C ALA A 670 0.76 -8.14 -35.91
N VAL A 671 1.09 -7.35 -36.94
CA VAL A 671 0.34 -6.14 -37.31
C VAL A 671 -1.16 -6.41 -37.54
N PRO A 672 -1.59 -7.49 -38.28
CA PRO A 672 -3.00 -7.78 -38.50
C PRO A 672 -3.80 -8.15 -37.24
N LYS A 673 -3.12 -8.49 -36.12
CA LYS A 673 -3.77 -8.76 -34.84
C LYS A 673 -4.06 -7.50 -34.04
N VAL A 674 -3.42 -6.40 -34.41
CA VAL A 674 -3.53 -5.10 -33.74
C VAL A 674 -4.34 -4.12 -34.60
N ILE A 675 -4.08 -4.09 -35.90
CA ILE A 675 -4.74 -3.21 -36.85
C ILE A 675 -5.78 -3.97 -37.64
N GLN A 676 -7.01 -3.50 -37.60
CA GLN A 676 -8.16 -3.98 -38.36
C GLN A 676 -8.47 -2.93 -39.46
N HIS A 677 -8.39 -3.34 -40.74
CA HIS A 677 -8.60 -2.47 -41.87
C HIS A 677 -9.96 -1.75 -41.80
N GLY A 678 -9.95 -0.42 -41.90
CA GLY A 678 -11.14 0.42 -41.87
C GLY A 678 -11.77 0.63 -40.48
N VAL A 679 -11.22 0.03 -39.41
CA VAL A 679 -11.73 0.13 -38.01
C VAL A 679 -10.81 0.99 -37.15
N ASN A 680 -9.52 0.64 -37.06
CA ASN A 680 -8.54 1.37 -36.27
C ASN A 680 -7.25 1.67 -37.03
N GLY A 681 -7.24 1.49 -38.36
CA GLY A 681 -6.15 1.78 -39.26
C GLY A 681 -6.48 1.26 -40.67
N VAL A 682 -5.58 1.52 -41.60
CA VAL A 682 -5.71 1.08 -43.00
C VAL A 682 -4.58 0.09 -43.31
N ILE A 683 -4.95 -1.05 -43.90
CA ILE A 683 -3.99 -2.07 -44.35
C ILE A 683 -3.85 -2.01 -45.85
N PHE A 684 -2.60 -2.04 -46.35
CA PHE A 684 -2.27 -2.11 -47.77
C PHE A 684 -1.21 -3.20 -48.02
N PRO A 685 -1.09 -3.77 -49.26
CA PRO A 685 -0.11 -4.82 -49.56
C PRO A 685 1.33 -4.30 -49.52
N ALA A 686 2.25 -5.12 -49.02
CA ALA A 686 3.68 -4.76 -48.99
C ALA A 686 4.22 -4.54 -50.43
N GLY A 687 4.94 -3.45 -50.61
CA GLY A 687 5.51 -3.07 -51.91
C GLY A 687 4.52 -2.37 -52.88
N ASP A 688 3.25 -2.20 -52.54
CA ASP A 688 2.27 -1.52 -53.36
C ASP A 688 2.30 0.00 -53.13
N ASP A 689 3.16 0.70 -53.87
CA ASP A 689 3.30 2.16 -53.79
C ASP A 689 2.07 2.91 -54.33
N LEU A 690 1.37 2.39 -55.35
CA LEU A 690 0.16 2.98 -55.89
C LEU A 690 -1.01 2.85 -54.92
N GLY A 691 -1.15 1.69 -54.29
CA GLY A 691 -2.15 1.48 -53.20
C GLY A 691 -1.90 2.40 -52.03
N LEU A 692 -0.63 2.51 -51.57
CA LEU A 692 -0.23 3.42 -50.53
C LEU A 692 -0.56 4.88 -50.83
N SER A 693 -0.25 5.34 -52.07
CA SER A 693 -0.55 6.72 -52.50
C SER A 693 -2.03 7.04 -52.48
N LYS A 694 -2.88 6.08 -52.90
CA LYS A 694 -4.35 6.22 -52.85
C LYS A 694 -4.87 6.37 -51.45
N GLU A 695 -4.41 5.51 -50.52
CA GLU A 695 -4.86 5.56 -49.11
C GLU A 695 -4.35 6.83 -48.40
N ILE A 696 -3.15 7.31 -48.67
CA ILE A 696 -2.66 8.61 -48.18
C ILE A 696 -3.57 9.72 -48.63
N CYS A 697 -3.86 9.82 -49.96
CA CYS A 697 -4.78 10.84 -50.50
C CYS A 697 -6.15 10.75 -49.87
N SER A 698 -6.72 9.54 -49.77
CA SER A 698 -8.06 9.30 -49.19
C SER A 698 -8.18 9.77 -47.76
N LEU A 699 -7.16 9.47 -46.93
CA LEU A 699 -7.17 9.90 -45.51
C LEU A 699 -6.86 11.39 -45.35
N ILE A 700 -6.10 12.02 -46.22
CA ILE A 700 -5.92 13.48 -46.22
C ILE A 700 -7.23 14.19 -46.53
N ASP A 701 -8.01 13.66 -47.48
CA ASP A 701 -9.30 14.25 -47.92
C ASP A 701 -10.46 14.03 -46.96
N ASP A 702 -10.36 13.05 -46.06
CA ASP A 702 -11.42 12.70 -45.12
C ASP A 702 -10.96 12.80 -43.65
N PRO A 703 -10.96 14.01 -43.06
CA PRO A 703 -10.60 14.20 -41.63
C PRO A 703 -11.50 13.42 -40.68
N SER A 704 -12.80 13.27 -40.99
CA SER A 704 -13.76 12.56 -40.14
C SER A 704 -13.43 11.07 -40.05
N ARG A 705 -13.06 10.47 -41.19
CA ARG A 705 -12.55 9.08 -41.23
C ARG A 705 -11.29 8.94 -40.44
N ARG A 706 -10.33 9.88 -40.54
CA ARG A 706 -9.10 9.88 -39.73
C ARG A 706 -9.42 9.88 -38.23
N GLU A 707 -10.27 10.80 -37.79
CA GLU A 707 -10.64 10.92 -36.37
C GLU A 707 -11.30 9.65 -35.85
N SER A 708 -12.21 9.05 -36.60
CA SER A 708 -12.85 7.77 -36.24
C SER A 708 -11.83 6.64 -36.06
N LEU A 709 -10.88 6.50 -37.01
CA LEU A 709 -9.82 5.46 -36.94
C LEU A 709 -8.91 5.68 -35.78
N THR A 710 -8.49 6.93 -35.52
CA THR A 710 -7.55 7.25 -34.45
C THR A 710 -8.14 7.08 -33.02
N GLU A 711 -9.43 7.44 -32.85
CA GLU A 711 -10.11 7.27 -31.57
C GLU A 711 -10.25 5.78 -31.23
N ARG A 712 -10.63 4.97 -32.21
CA ARG A 712 -10.69 3.52 -32.00
C ARG A 712 -9.33 2.91 -31.74
N ALA A 713 -8.30 3.32 -32.49
CA ALA A 713 -6.93 2.89 -32.27
C ALA A 713 -6.43 3.24 -30.86
N TYR A 714 -6.74 4.45 -30.39
CA TYR A 714 -6.39 4.91 -29.05
C TYR A 714 -7.06 4.07 -27.96
N GLN A 715 -8.34 3.74 -28.09
CA GLN A 715 -9.03 2.86 -27.14
C GLN A 715 -8.39 1.47 -27.11
N ASP A 716 -8.13 0.87 -28.27
CA ASP A 716 -7.52 -0.45 -28.37
C ASP A 716 -6.11 -0.51 -27.72
N VAL A 717 -5.28 0.53 -27.88
CA VAL A 717 -3.96 0.59 -27.27
C VAL A 717 -4.04 0.80 -25.75
N CYS A 718 -4.98 1.58 -25.26
CA CYS A 718 -5.22 1.78 -23.84
C CYS A 718 -5.62 0.48 -23.14
N ASP A 719 -6.53 -0.25 -23.71
CA ASP A 719 -7.07 -1.49 -23.12
C ASP A 719 -6.07 -2.64 -23.15
N ARG A 720 -5.33 -2.80 -24.23
CA ARG A 720 -4.53 -3.99 -24.49
C ARG A 720 -3.04 -3.79 -24.30
N PHE A 721 -2.49 -2.65 -24.69
CA PHE A 721 -1.06 -2.42 -24.85
C PHE A 721 -0.51 -1.32 -23.93
N SER A 722 -1.22 -0.94 -22.88
CA SER A 722 -0.66 0.00 -21.89
C SER A 722 0.43 -0.66 -21.06
N SER A 723 1.45 0.11 -20.68
CA SER A 723 2.49 -0.34 -19.75
C SER A 723 1.90 -0.82 -18.42
N ALA A 724 0.81 -0.22 -17.96
CA ALA A 724 0.10 -0.64 -16.76
C ALA A 724 -0.51 -2.04 -16.89
N THR A 725 -1.12 -2.37 -18.04
CA THR A 725 -1.67 -3.71 -18.32
C THR A 725 -0.54 -4.75 -18.40
N MET A 726 0.54 -4.45 -19.10
CA MET A 726 1.73 -5.32 -19.16
C MET A 726 2.31 -5.57 -17.75
N VAL A 727 2.57 -4.53 -16.98
CA VAL A 727 3.10 -4.64 -15.60
C VAL A 727 2.19 -5.49 -14.72
N ARG A 728 0.86 -5.35 -14.83
CA ARG A 728 -0.11 -6.16 -14.09
C ARG A 728 0.04 -7.65 -14.42
N GLN A 729 0.20 -8.01 -15.69
CA GLN A 729 0.37 -9.39 -16.15
C GLN A 729 1.70 -9.98 -15.66
N TYR A 730 2.81 -9.24 -15.73
CA TYR A 730 4.08 -9.68 -15.17
C TYR A 730 4.03 -9.85 -13.64
N LYS A 731 3.32 -8.96 -12.94
CA LYS A 731 3.10 -9.07 -11.50
C LYS A 731 2.38 -10.37 -11.13
N GLN A 732 1.38 -10.78 -11.92
CA GLN A 732 0.69 -12.06 -11.74
C GLN A 732 1.66 -13.24 -11.90
N ILE A 733 2.55 -13.20 -12.91
CA ILE A 733 3.61 -14.22 -13.08
C ILE A 733 4.50 -14.27 -11.84
N TYR A 734 5.03 -13.14 -11.38
CA TYR A 734 5.91 -13.07 -10.22
C TYR A 734 5.22 -13.60 -8.95
N GLU A 735 3.92 -13.31 -8.79
CA GLU A 735 3.12 -13.82 -7.68
C GLU A 735 2.88 -15.33 -7.74
N SER A 736 2.78 -15.90 -8.94
CA SER A 736 2.48 -17.33 -9.13
C SER A 736 3.68 -18.26 -8.84
N ILE A 737 4.91 -17.74 -8.89
CA ILE A 737 6.15 -18.55 -8.78
C ILE A 737 6.87 -18.40 -7.44
N THR A 738 6.44 -17.48 -6.61
CA THR A 738 7.01 -17.17 -5.30
C THR A 738 5.98 -17.33 -4.20
#